data_7020301330ecd719247ee904e79e4999
#
_entry.id   7020301330ecd719247ee904e79e4999
#
_cell.length_a   1.000
_cell.length_b   1.000
_cell.length_c   1.000
_cell.angle_alpha   90.00
_cell.angle_beta   90.00
_cell.angle_gamma   90.00
#
_symmetry.space_group_name_H-M   'P 1'
#
loop_
_entity.id
_entity.type
_entity.pdbx_description
1 polymer ?
#
loop_
_entity_poly.entity_id
_entity_poly.type
_entity_poly.pdbx_seq_one_letter_code
_entity_poly.pdbx_strand_id
1 'polypeptide(L)'
;MEAEITFVPKDFYCPITGDLMNEPVLGKDGHSYEKSEILMWLSTNTTSPMTREPLTKDDLVENLPLKRSIEEIRDRLKEEQLKTDSRISEEVMVPFVSALDEMKLNSYYLDNKLFVNIDVPNVEQRPPVDIVLCIDVSYSMSEEATLKGDRNETIGHGFSVLSLTVSAAKTILHSLNGDDNVSIVTYSSRAFVVCSNLACTPENRVIMEAELDALKPITNTNMWDGIHTSLDILRQTSPPPRVKGIFLLTDGIPNVDPPRGHVYMLEKYFREHGFKCMLSCYGFGYNLQSDLLLNLSNASGGDGFSFIPDASLLGNIFIHGISNLLTTALTNVDMKIKLSKNVTFHGFPNPQTNEIDVNVDSLKYGQSKNFIFDLNTSCSSSQSLEYLNDCAEITLDIGGKMLMTNENNRPSRDYYLEQKFRQEMIQVINHCIDLKKYNDNSFEGGINELITRIQGEVRKCNNVYLSNILFDLSGQVREALNMTSQGKKEDWFSRWGIHYLRSLQDAYRHELCNNFKDKGVSNFSGELFNQIRDKVSDTFDSLPPPKKDVKQAPMRSKGRSTVTRQAAPVSMAAYNTASGGCAAEGCRVLMTTGDYKNVEDICKGDRVITYHTEKDDQGRHNEMYTESSIECVVKTKCINNKVNMVKLGELLITPYHPIIDMANFEKDWCFPMTKHHIREYDCNYMYSFVTENRQSLTIERYIFATFGHNLKENIIYHEYFGTDAVINDLKKFNTYNDGYVELTPDMLKRDPNNKTVCQITNE
;
A
#
# COMPACT_ATOMS: atom_id res chain seq x y z
N MET A 1 8.45 40.86 -10.19
CA MET A 1 7.64 41.40 -9.07
C MET A 1 7.21 40.17 -8.30
N GLU A 2 7.80 39.98 -7.14
CA GLU A 2 7.44 38.89 -6.21
C GLU A 2 5.99 39.10 -5.79
N ALA A 3 5.14 38.09 -5.98
CA ALA A 3 3.80 38.10 -5.43
C ALA A 3 3.91 38.00 -3.91
N GLU A 4 3.57 39.07 -3.20
CA GLU A 4 3.40 39.05 -1.76
C GLU A 4 2.27 38.04 -1.46
N ILE A 5 2.65 36.89 -0.90
CA ILE A 5 1.71 35.87 -0.47
C ILE A 5 0.92 36.44 0.71
N THR A 6 -0.39 36.60 0.54
CA THR A 6 -1.27 37.09 1.63
C THR A 6 -1.40 35.98 2.68
N PHE A 7 -0.57 36.05 3.71
CA PHE A 7 -0.65 35.15 4.86
C PHE A 7 -1.87 35.51 5.73
N VAL A 8 -2.79 34.55 5.89
CA VAL A 8 -3.92 34.71 6.81
C VAL A 8 -3.55 34.18 8.18
N PRO A 9 -3.51 35.04 9.23
CA PRO A 9 -3.17 34.58 10.57
C PRO A 9 -4.14 33.52 11.08
N LYS A 10 -3.63 32.51 11.79
CA LYS A 10 -4.43 31.42 12.35
C LYS A 10 -5.53 31.88 13.31
N ASP A 11 -5.32 32.98 14.00
CA ASP A 11 -6.29 33.56 14.94
C ASP A 11 -7.54 34.13 14.24
N PHE A 12 -7.57 34.19 12.91
CA PHE A 12 -8.71 34.61 12.11
C PHE A 12 -9.71 33.49 11.83
N TYR A 13 -9.29 32.25 12.07
CA TYR A 13 -10.13 31.06 11.91
C TYR A 13 -10.80 30.67 13.22
N CYS A 14 -12.08 30.35 13.13
CA CYS A 14 -12.84 29.87 14.30
C CYS A 14 -12.30 28.50 14.75
N PRO A 15 -11.90 28.32 16.02
CA PRO A 15 -11.44 27.03 16.53
C PRO A 15 -12.48 25.91 16.47
N ILE A 16 -13.77 26.26 16.40
CA ILE A 16 -14.87 25.28 16.34
C ILE A 16 -15.10 24.78 14.92
N THR A 17 -15.07 25.69 13.93
CA THR A 17 -15.41 25.36 12.54
C THR A 17 -14.19 25.25 11.63
N GLY A 18 -13.06 25.82 12.02
CA GLY A 18 -11.89 25.95 11.16
C GLY A 18 -12.04 26.97 10.04
N ASP A 19 -13.11 27.77 10.02
CA ASP A 19 -13.40 28.75 8.99
C ASP A 19 -12.94 30.15 9.38
N LEU A 20 -12.70 30.96 8.38
CA LEU A 20 -12.47 32.38 8.55
C LEU A 20 -13.73 33.04 9.13
N MET A 21 -13.63 33.57 10.34
CA MET A 21 -14.78 34.09 11.07
C MET A 21 -15.48 35.26 10.34
N ASN A 22 -16.80 35.30 10.43
CA ASN A 22 -17.64 36.41 9.95
C ASN A 22 -18.00 37.38 11.08
N GLU A 23 -18.42 36.80 12.19
CA GLU A 23 -18.80 37.53 13.40
C GLU A 23 -17.96 37.03 14.59
N PRO A 24 -16.67 37.41 14.67
CA PRO A 24 -15.80 36.94 15.73
C PRO A 24 -16.23 37.51 17.08
N VAL A 25 -16.38 36.62 18.07
CA VAL A 25 -16.58 36.98 19.49
C VAL A 25 -15.40 36.44 20.32
N LEU A 26 -14.91 37.23 21.22
CA LEU A 26 -13.86 36.88 22.16
C LEU A 26 -14.50 36.27 23.42
N GLY A 27 -14.11 35.06 23.79
CA GLY A 27 -14.46 34.42 25.02
C GLY A 27 -13.54 34.86 26.17
N LYS A 28 -14.01 34.75 27.40
CA LYS A 28 -13.23 34.98 28.62
C LYS A 28 -12.03 34.05 28.75
N ASP A 29 -12.01 32.96 28.03
CA ASP A 29 -10.91 31.99 27.90
C ASP A 29 -9.76 32.47 26.97
N GLY A 30 -9.90 33.71 26.43
CA GLY A 30 -8.92 34.32 25.56
C GLY A 30 -8.93 33.88 24.10
N HIS A 31 -9.88 33.05 23.67
CA HIS A 31 -10.04 32.59 22.30
C HIS A 31 -11.18 33.32 21.60
N SER A 32 -10.98 33.58 20.29
CA SER A 32 -12.04 34.11 19.43
C SER A 32 -12.77 32.98 18.71
N TYR A 33 -14.07 33.09 18.57
CA TYR A 33 -14.96 32.11 17.97
C TYR A 33 -15.92 32.77 16.99
N GLU A 34 -16.40 32.02 16.01
CA GLU A 34 -17.59 32.44 15.24
C GLU A 34 -18.79 32.47 16.17
N LYS A 35 -19.52 33.58 16.18
CA LYS A 35 -20.61 33.85 17.13
C LYS A 35 -21.70 32.77 17.07
N SER A 36 -22.14 32.38 15.89
CA SER A 36 -23.15 31.34 15.72
C SER A 36 -22.71 30.01 16.34
N GLU A 37 -21.46 29.64 16.16
CA GLU A 37 -20.93 28.32 16.52
C GLU A 37 -20.66 28.21 18.02
N ILE A 38 -20.11 29.27 18.65
CA ILE A 38 -19.92 29.24 20.12
C ILE A 38 -21.24 29.31 20.85
N LEU A 39 -22.22 30.00 20.31
CA LEU A 39 -23.56 30.03 20.89
C LEU A 39 -24.25 28.66 20.78
N MET A 40 -24.07 27.97 19.67
CA MET A 40 -24.53 26.59 19.48
C MET A 40 -23.83 25.63 20.47
N TRP A 41 -22.52 25.71 20.62
CA TRP A 41 -21.77 24.93 21.60
C TRP A 41 -22.26 25.14 23.02
N LEU A 42 -22.42 26.41 23.41
CA LEU A 42 -22.90 26.80 24.77
C LEU A 42 -24.39 26.55 25.00
N SER A 43 -25.12 26.08 23.98
CA SER A 43 -26.52 25.60 24.20
C SER A 43 -26.56 24.22 24.85
N THR A 44 -25.52 23.43 24.71
CA THR A 44 -25.42 22.06 25.23
C THR A 44 -24.26 21.87 26.22
N ASN A 45 -23.31 22.82 26.27
CA ASN A 45 -22.13 22.77 27.12
C ASN A 45 -22.02 24.04 27.97
N THR A 46 -21.37 23.93 29.13
CA THR A 46 -21.11 25.06 30.03
C THR A 46 -19.61 25.39 30.13
N THR A 47 -18.81 24.89 29.21
CA THR A 47 -17.36 25.04 29.21
C THR A 47 -16.84 25.46 27.83
N SER A 48 -15.66 26.08 27.81
CA SER A 48 -14.93 26.42 26.58
C SER A 48 -14.62 25.16 25.76
N PRO A 49 -14.80 25.18 24.44
CA PRO A 49 -14.38 24.09 23.56
C PRO A 49 -12.87 23.92 23.52
N MET A 50 -12.08 24.97 23.81
CA MET A 50 -10.61 24.97 23.73
C MET A 50 -9.93 24.68 25.06
N THR A 51 -10.33 25.38 26.14
CA THR A 51 -9.66 25.28 27.46
C THR A 51 -10.39 24.38 28.45
N ARG A 52 -11.68 24.04 28.18
CA ARG A 52 -12.57 23.31 29.06
C ARG A 52 -12.89 24.06 30.38
N GLU A 53 -12.48 25.30 30.52
CA GLU A 53 -12.87 26.16 31.65
C GLU A 53 -14.32 26.60 31.53
N PRO A 54 -14.98 26.95 32.62
CA PRO A 54 -16.34 27.43 32.58
C PRO A 54 -16.50 28.67 31.69
N LEU A 55 -17.40 28.58 30.72
CA LEU A 55 -17.69 29.65 29.76
C LEU A 55 -19.20 29.74 29.55
N THR A 56 -19.74 30.94 29.63
CA THR A 56 -21.16 31.22 29.40
C THR A 56 -21.38 32.19 28.26
N LYS A 57 -22.63 32.36 27.83
CA LYS A 57 -22.96 33.31 26.76
C LYS A 57 -22.68 34.76 27.15
N ASP A 58 -22.76 35.08 28.41
CA ASP A 58 -22.51 36.41 28.94
C ASP A 58 -21.01 36.77 29.02
N ASP A 59 -20.15 35.77 28.88
CA ASP A 59 -18.68 35.91 28.85
C ASP A 59 -18.16 36.22 27.43
N LEU A 60 -19.06 36.34 26.44
CA LEU A 60 -18.68 36.58 25.04
C LEU A 60 -18.77 38.08 24.70
N VAL A 61 -17.70 38.63 24.09
CA VAL A 61 -17.64 40.03 23.66
C VAL A 61 -17.33 40.09 22.16
N GLU A 62 -17.99 40.93 21.40
CA GLU A 62 -17.71 41.11 19.98
C GLU A 62 -16.28 41.60 19.73
N ASN A 63 -15.50 40.87 18.88
CA ASN A 63 -14.14 41.22 18.54
C ASN A 63 -14.10 42.06 17.27
N LEU A 64 -14.50 43.34 17.37
CA LEU A 64 -14.58 44.27 16.21
C LEU A 64 -13.22 44.53 15.54
N PRO A 65 -12.08 44.62 16.25
CA PRO A 65 -10.78 44.73 15.59
C PRO A 65 -10.48 43.54 14.71
N LEU A 66 -10.69 42.31 15.22
CA LEU A 66 -10.46 41.09 14.48
C LEU A 66 -11.40 40.97 13.27
N LYS A 67 -12.66 41.38 13.42
CA LYS A 67 -13.64 41.42 12.30
C LYS A 67 -13.16 42.26 11.15
N ARG A 68 -12.69 43.50 11.41
CA ARG A 68 -12.18 44.41 10.38
C ARG A 68 -10.95 43.84 9.67
N SER A 69 -10.00 43.26 10.41
CA SER A 69 -8.82 42.64 9.83
C SER A 69 -9.15 41.43 8.95
N ILE A 70 -10.18 40.67 9.31
CA ILE A 70 -10.68 39.54 8.52
C ILE A 70 -11.34 40.03 7.23
N GLU A 71 -12.13 41.10 7.30
CA GLU A 71 -12.79 41.71 6.14
C GLU A 71 -11.76 42.23 5.12
N GLU A 72 -10.70 42.93 5.57
CA GLU A 72 -9.62 43.42 4.72
C GLU A 72 -8.88 42.27 4.00
N ILE A 73 -8.61 41.13 4.70
CA ILE A 73 -7.96 39.97 4.08
C ILE A 73 -8.90 39.27 3.09
N ARG A 74 -10.20 39.18 3.37
CA ARG A 74 -11.17 38.64 2.41
C ARG A 74 -11.22 39.40 1.10
N ASP A 75 -11.18 40.72 1.19
CA ASP A 75 -11.23 41.57 -0.01
C ASP A 75 -9.96 41.40 -0.84
N ARG A 76 -8.77 41.30 -0.19
CA ARG A 76 -7.51 40.99 -0.88
C ARG A 76 -7.54 39.62 -1.54
N LEU A 77 -8.02 38.57 -0.84
CA LEU A 77 -8.13 37.22 -1.39
C LEU A 77 -9.05 37.14 -2.59
N LYS A 78 -10.17 37.92 -2.59
CA LYS A 78 -11.08 38.04 -3.75
C LYS A 78 -10.40 38.72 -4.95
N GLU A 79 -9.63 39.76 -4.71
CA GLU A 79 -8.87 40.42 -5.77
C GLU A 79 -7.78 39.54 -6.37
N GLU A 80 -7.11 38.75 -5.55
CA GLU A 80 -6.11 37.78 -6.01
C GLU A 80 -6.76 36.63 -6.81
N GLN A 81 -7.91 36.12 -6.36
CA GLN A 81 -8.67 35.10 -7.06
C GLN A 81 -9.15 35.56 -8.43
N LEU A 82 -9.66 36.80 -8.55
CA LEU A 82 -10.04 37.42 -9.82
C LEU A 82 -8.84 37.60 -10.77
N LYS A 83 -7.65 37.89 -10.24
CA LYS A 83 -6.42 38.01 -11.04
C LYS A 83 -5.90 36.65 -11.50
N THR A 84 -6.13 35.59 -10.72
CA THR A 84 -5.73 34.21 -11.03
C THR A 84 -6.65 33.61 -12.10
N ASP A 85 -7.95 33.77 -11.96
CA ASP A 85 -8.94 33.28 -12.94
C ASP A 85 -8.77 33.91 -14.33
N SER A 86 -8.30 35.17 -14.40
CA SER A 86 -8.03 35.85 -15.67
C SER A 86 -6.71 35.44 -16.36
N ARG A 87 -5.81 34.70 -15.68
CA ARG A 87 -4.52 34.21 -16.22
C ARG A 87 -4.53 32.74 -16.64
N ILE A 88 -5.60 32.01 -16.37
CA ILE A 88 -5.71 30.54 -16.62
C ILE A 88 -6.00 30.23 -18.11
N SER A 89 -6.15 31.20 -18.98
CA SER A 89 -6.42 30.99 -20.41
C SER A 89 -5.12 30.90 -21.23
N GLU A 90 -4.84 29.71 -21.76
CA GLU A 90 -4.21 29.43 -23.06
C GLU A 90 -2.77 28.84 -23.12
N GLU A 91 -1.80 29.11 -22.26
CA GLU A 91 -0.41 28.66 -22.54
C GLU A 91 0.08 27.39 -21.83
N VAL A 92 -0.68 26.84 -20.88
CA VAL A 92 -0.18 25.78 -19.98
C VAL A 92 -0.71 24.38 -20.32
N MET A 93 -1.61 24.25 -21.29
CA MET A 93 -2.33 23.00 -21.59
C MET A 93 -1.67 22.07 -22.62
N VAL A 94 -0.60 22.48 -23.29
CA VAL A 94 -0.10 21.82 -24.51
C VAL A 94 0.44 20.38 -24.31
N PRO A 95 1.20 20.00 -23.27
CA PRO A 95 1.64 18.60 -23.11
C PRO A 95 0.53 17.65 -22.65
N PHE A 96 -0.47 18.17 -21.92
CA PHE A 96 -1.59 17.37 -21.42
C PHE A 96 -2.65 17.12 -22.47
N VAL A 97 -2.85 18.04 -23.39
CA VAL A 97 -3.85 17.93 -24.46
C VAL A 97 -3.56 16.72 -25.35
N SER A 98 -2.30 16.41 -25.64
CA SER A 98 -1.96 15.27 -26.50
C SER A 98 -2.25 13.92 -25.83
N ALA A 99 -1.95 13.75 -24.54
CA ALA A 99 -2.27 12.52 -23.81
C ALA A 99 -3.79 12.35 -23.61
N LEU A 100 -4.52 13.46 -23.39
CA LEU A 100 -5.98 13.41 -23.27
C LEU A 100 -6.68 13.03 -24.58
N ASP A 101 -6.09 13.37 -25.74
CA ASP A 101 -6.64 13.01 -27.04
C ASP A 101 -6.56 11.49 -27.33
N GLU A 102 -5.64 10.79 -26.67
CA GLU A 102 -5.47 9.34 -26.79
C GLU A 102 -6.25 8.53 -25.74
N MET A 103 -6.83 9.17 -24.73
CA MET A 103 -7.66 8.51 -23.75
C MET A 103 -8.89 7.89 -24.39
N LYS A 104 -9.26 6.68 -23.92
CA LYS A 104 -10.44 5.97 -24.39
C LYS A 104 -11.41 5.75 -23.24
N LEU A 105 -12.67 6.05 -23.50
CA LEU A 105 -13.79 5.76 -22.61
C LEU A 105 -14.65 4.68 -23.27
N ASN A 106 -14.68 3.50 -22.68
CA ASN A 106 -15.43 2.36 -23.20
C ASN A 106 -16.55 2.00 -22.22
N SER A 107 -17.69 1.58 -22.74
CA SER A 107 -18.77 1.04 -21.93
C SER A 107 -19.28 -0.26 -22.50
N TYR A 108 -19.65 -1.18 -21.61
CA TYR A 108 -20.15 -2.50 -21.95
C TYR A 108 -21.35 -2.84 -21.07
N TYR A 109 -22.31 -3.54 -21.62
CA TYR A 109 -23.46 -4.04 -20.88
C TYR A 109 -23.49 -5.57 -20.94
N LEU A 110 -23.56 -6.21 -19.77
CA LEU A 110 -23.70 -7.67 -19.65
C LEU A 110 -24.30 -8.04 -18.29
N ASP A 111 -25.21 -9.02 -18.26
CA ASP A 111 -25.80 -9.58 -17.02
C ASP A 111 -26.40 -8.52 -16.08
N ASN A 112 -27.16 -7.56 -16.62
CA ASN A 112 -27.71 -6.42 -15.87
C ASN A 112 -26.65 -5.56 -15.17
N LYS A 113 -25.44 -5.52 -15.70
CA LYS A 113 -24.35 -4.67 -15.23
C LYS A 113 -23.85 -3.78 -16.37
N LEU A 114 -23.62 -2.52 -16.01
CA LEU A 114 -22.88 -1.58 -16.85
C LEU A 114 -21.42 -1.58 -16.41
N PHE A 115 -20.54 -1.90 -17.33
CA PHE A 115 -19.10 -1.78 -17.15
C PHE A 115 -18.63 -0.51 -17.85
N VAL A 116 -17.85 0.29 -17.14
CA VAL A 116 -17.20 1.48 -17.68
C VAL A 116 -15.71 1.32 -17.52
N ASN A 117 -14.97 1.47 -18.60
CA ASN A 117 -13.52 1.37 -18.62
C ASN A 117 -12.95 2.68 -19.17
N ILE A 118 -11.98 3.24 -18.47
CA ILE A 118 -11.22 4.42 -18.87
C ILE A 118 -9.78 3.96 -19.08
N ASP A 119 -9.30 3.97 -20.32
CA ASP A 119 -7.91 3.66 -20.65
C ASP A 119 -7.11 4.94 -20.76
N VAL A 120 -6.07 5.05 -19.94
CA VAL A 120 -5.14 6.20 -19.96
C VAL A 120 -3.87 5.79 -20.71
N PRO A 121 -3.45 6.56 -21.73
CA PRO A 121 -2.25 6.23 -22.50
C PRO A 121 -1.00 6.27 -21.64
N ASN A 122 0.02 5.55 -22.09
CA ASN A 122 1.35 5.65 -21.51
C ASN A 122 2.05 6.93 -22.01
N VAL A 123 2.96 7.48 -21.23
CA VAL A 123 3.74 8.68 -21.60
C VAL A 123 5.21 8.46 -21.29
N GLU A 124 6.09 9.15 -22.04
CA GLU A 124 7.53 9.08 -21.82
C GLU A 124 7.98 9.97 -20.64
N GLN A 125 7.29 11.06 -20.40
CA GLN A 125 7.61 12.01 -19.34
C GLN A 125 6.38 12.27 -18.47
N ARG A 126 6.57 12.22 -17.16
CA ARG A 126 5.53 12.51 -16.17
C ARG A 126 5.42 14.00 -15.88
N PRO A 127 4.25 14.50 -15.47
CA PRO A 127 4.13 15.86 -14.99
C PRO A 127 4.95 16.07 -13.71
N PRO A 128 5.41 17.30 -13.44
CA PRO A 128 5.99 17.66 -12.17
C PRO A 128 4.95 17.59 -11.05
N VAL A 129 5.40 17.38 -9.82
CA VAL A 129 4.54 17.23 -8.65
C VAL A 129 4.86 18.29 -7.60
N ASP A 130 3.83 18.71 -6.84
CA ASP A 130 3.96 19.45 -5.59
C ASP A 130 3.53 18.55 -4.43
N ILE A 131 4.48 18.19 -3.57
CA ILE A 131 4.24 17.23 -2.48
C ILE A 131 4.38 17.91 -1.13
N VAL A 132 3.47 17.60 -0.21
CA VAL A 132 3.66 17.89 1.21
C VAL A 132 3.88 16.59 1.97
N LEU A 133 5.01 16.45 2.64
CA LEU A 133 5.26 15.42 3.63
C LEU A 133 4.71 15.91 4.97
N CYS A 134 3.54 15.42 5.35
CA CYS A 134 2.85 15.77 6.60
C CYS A 134 3.19 14.70 7.65
N ILE A 135 4.16 14.98 8.52
CA ILE A 135 4.79 14.00 9.39
C ILE A 135 4.30 14.17 10.83
N ASP A 136 3.78 13.11 11.40
CA ASP A 136 3.51 13.01 12.82
C ASP A 136 4.83 13.03 13.62
N VAL A 137 4.94 13.94 14.58
CA VAL A 137 6.02 13.98 15.54
C VAL A 137 5.49 13.89 16.98
N SER A 138 4.35 13.25 17.17
CA SER A 138 3.80 12.96 18.49
C SER A 138 4.69 12.01 19.28
N TYR A 139 4.45 11.89 20.59
CA TYR A 139 5.30 11.08 21.47
C TYR A 139 5.33 9.60 21.09
N SER A 140 4.23 9.05 20.57
CA SER A 140 4.14 7.67 20.09
C SER A 140 5.16 7.36 19.01
N MET A 141 5.51 8.33 18.15
CA MET A 141 6.54 8.19 17.12
C MET A 141 7.95 7.90 17.69
N SER A 142 8.16 8.07 19.01
CA SER A 142 9.39 7.67 19.71
C SER A 142 9.43 6.18 20.07
N GLU A 143 8.33 5.47 19.96
CA GLU A 143 8.27 4.04 20.25
C GLU A 143 9.15 3.26 19.29
N GLU A 144 9.75 2.17 19.79
CA GLU A 144 10.55 1.30 18.94
C GLU A 144 9.64 0.62 17.91
N ALA A 145 9.97 0.77 16.64
CA ALA A 145 9.32 0.02 15.57
C ALA A 145 9.71 -1.45 15.69
N THR A 146 8.85 -2.22 16.33
CA THR A 146 9.12 -3.61 16.68
C THR A 146 8.48 -4.55 15.68
N LEU A 147 9.21 -5.63 15.35
CA LEU A 147 8.64 -6.82 14.75
C LEU A 147 8.00 -7.67 15.85
N LYS A 148 6.77 -8.05 15.70
CA LYS A 148 6.14 -9.00 16.64
C LYS A 148 6.22 -10.40 16.07
N GLY A 149 6.99 -11.26 16.74
CA GLY A 149 7.07 -12.66 16.41
C GLY A 149 5.93 -13.50 16.97
N ASP A 150 5.82 -14.75 16.51
CA ASP A 150 4.73 -15.68 16.75
C ASP A 150 4.49 -16.04 18.23
N ARG A 151 5.44 -15.77 19.13
CA ARG A 151 5.32 -16.01 20.57
C ARG A 151 5.05 -14.76 21.39
N ASN A 152 4.49 -13.70 20.78
CA ASN A 152 4.33 -12.39 21.46
C ASN A 152 5.68 -11.72 21.84
N GLU A 153 6.80 -12.23 21.35
CA GLU A 153 8.10 -11.61 21.54
C GLU A 153 8.20 -10.38 20.67
N THR A 154 8.56 -9.28 21.27
CA THR A 154 8.77 -8.01 20.57
C THR A 154 10.26 -7.90 20.24
N ILE A 155 10.63 -7.86 18.96
CA ILE A 155 12.00 -7.67 18.51
C ILE A 155 12.18 -6.22 18.08
N GLY A 156 13.03 -5.52 18.80
CA GLY A 156 13.45 -4.19 18.46
C GLY A 156 14.73 -4.22 17.63
N HIS A 157 14.76 -3.40 16.58
CA HIS A 157 15.97 -3.12 15.78
C HIS A 157 16.70 -1.87 16.24
N GLY A 158 16.19 -1.18 17.27
CA GLY A 158 16.73 0.07 17.81
C GLY A 158 16.37 1.29 16.97
N PHE A 159 15.36 1.19 16.11
CA PHE A 159 14.81 2.31 15.36
C PHE A 159 13.46 2.72 15.94
N SER A 160 13.24 4.02 16.12
CA SER A 160 11.92 4.53 16.42
C SER A 160 11.04 4.57 15.15
N VAL A 161 9.73 4.67 15.33
CA VAL A 161 8.80 4.88 14.21
C VAL A 161 9.19 6.17 13.46
N LEU A 162 9.58 7.24 14.19
CA LEU A 162 10.03 8.48 13.59
C LEU A 162 11.28 8.29 12.72
N SER A 163 12.28 7.54 13.19
CA SER A 163 13.51 7.34 12.42
C SER A 163 13.25 6.59 11.11
N LEU A 164 12.30 5.63 11.11
CA LEU A 164 11.84 4.95 9.90
C LEU A 164 11.04 5.87 8.97
N THR A 165 10.18 6.71 9.53
CA THR A 165 9.42 7.71 8.77
C THR A 165 10.35 8.71 8.09
N VAL A 166 11.38 9.18 8.79
CA VAL A 166 12.43 10.05 8.22
C VAL A 166 13.16 9.36 7.07
N SER A 167 13.50 8.08 7.22
CA SER A 167 14.14 7.31 6.14
C SER A 167 13.24 7.18 4.91
N ALA A 168 11.94 6.94 5.10
CA ALA A 168 10.96 6.92 4.03
C ALA A 168 10.84 8.28 3.34
N ALA A 169 10.76 9.37 4.12
CA ALA A 169 10.73 10.73 3.58
C ALA A 169 11.97 11.04 2.73
N LYS A 170 13.16 10.62 3.16
CA LYS A 170 14.39 10.75 2.36
C LYS A 170 14.33 9.97 1.05
N THR A 171 13.77 8.76 1.06
CA THR A 171 13.56 7.98 -0.17
C THR A 171 12.68 8.74 -1.15
N ILE A 172 11.61 9.38 -0.66
CA ILE A 172 10.76 10.23 -1.50
C ILE A 172 11.59 11.37 -2.10
N LEU A 173 12.37 12.11 -1.30
CA LEU A 173 13.22 13.20 -1.79
C LEU A 173 14.20 12.75 -2.87
N HIS A 174 14.82 11.59 -2.71
CA HIS A 174 15.75 11.04 -3.72
C HIS A 174 15.08 10.51 -4.98
N SER A 175 13.77 10.26 -4.94
CA SER A 175 12.97 9.80 -6.09
C SER A 175 12.44 10.93 -6.96
N LEU A 176 12.51 12.15 -6.46
CA LEU A 176 12.08 13.37 -7.13
C LEU A 176 13.23 14.03 -7.89
N ASN A 177 12.89 14.95 -8.79
CA ASN A 177 13.84 15.72 -9.58
C ASN A 177 13.70 17.23 -9.32
N GLY A 178 14.52 18.05 -9.98
CA GLY A 178 14.53 19.50 -9.79
C GLY A 178 13.25 20.24 -10.22
N ASP A 179 12.40 19.60 -11.01
CA ASP A 179 11.12 20.15 -11.44
C ASP A 179 10.01 19.93 -10.41
N ASP A 180 10.22 19.02 -9.45
CA ASP A 180 9.29 18.72 -8.38
C ASP A 180 9.50 19.66 -7.19
N ASN A 181 8.41 20.05 -6.51
CA ASN A 181 8.48 20.84 -5.30
C ASN A 181 8.06 20.02 -4.08
N VAL A 182 8.76 20.26 -2.98
CA VAL A 182 8.49 19.58 -1.72
C VAL A 182 8.28 20.59 -0.60
N SER A 183 7.29 20.31 0.23
CA SER A 183 7.10 20.96 1.51
C SER A 183 7.14 19.90 2.61
N ILE A 184 7.65 20.26 3.78
CA ILE A 184 7.64 19.41 4.96
C ILE A 184 6.88 20.12 6.06
N VAL A 185 5.83 19.48 6.52
CA VAL A 185 4.98 19.92 7.63
C VAL A 185 5.06 18.86 8.72
N THR A 186 5.38 19.24 9.93
CA THR A 186 5.29 18.36 11.10
C THR A 186 4.13 18.76 11.98
N TYR A 187 3.54 17.80 12.67
CA TYR A 187 2.46 18.11 13.61
C TYR A 187 2.56 17.29 14.90
N SER A 188 2.14 17.94 15.96
CA SER A 188 1.95 17.36 17.28
C SER A 188 0.75 18.05 17.95
N SER A 189 0.91 18.90 18.96
CA SER A 189 -0.18 19.78 19.48
C SER A 189 -0.58 20.84 18.44
N ARG A 190 0.36 21.24 17.58
CA ARG A 190 0.20 22.20 16.47
C ARG A 190 1.04 21.73 15.28
N ALA A 191 0.67 22.22 14.11
CA ALA A 191 1.51 22.04 12.91
C ALA A 191 2.63 23.08 12.84
N PHE A 192 3.77 22.66 12.28
CA PHE A 192 4.93 23.50 12.00
C PHE A 192 5.37 23.26 10.57
N VAL A 193 5.55 24.34 9.81
CA VAL A 193 6.13 24.30 8.47
C VAL A 193 7.63 24.27 8.61
N VAL A 194 8.25 23.15 8.27
CA VAL A 194 9.71 22.96 8.31
C VAL A 194 10.35 23.59 7.07
N CYS A 195 9.79 23.29 5.89
CA CYS A 195 10.11 23.96 4.64
C CYS A 195 8.86 24.00 3.74
N SER A 196 8.82 24.97 2.85
CA SER A 196 7.65 25.20 1.99
C SER A 196 8.08 25.41 0.54
N ASN A 197 7.47 24.64 -0.36
CA ASN A 197 7.57 24.79 -1.81
C ASN A 197 9.00 24.89 -2.37
N LEU A 198 9.91 24.04 -1.87
CA LEU A 198 11.29 23.96 -2.33
C LEU A 198 11.40 23.03 -3.52
N ALA A 199 12.01 23.50 -4.63
CA ALA A 199 12.37 22.63 -5.74
C ALA A 199 13.34 21.52 -5.27
N CYS A 200 13.11 20.27 -5.66
CA CYS A 200 13.88 19.11 -5.19
C CYS A 200 15.24 18.98 -5.92
N THR A 201 16.01 20.08 -5.94
CA THR A 201 17.39 20.09 -6.47
C THR A 201 18.35 19.36 -5.50
N PRO A 202 19.51 18.92 -5.96
CA PRO A 202 20.50 18.31 -5.09
C PRO A 202 20.87 19.18 -3.85
N GLU A 203 20.98 20.50 -4.02
CA GLU A 203 21.31 21.46 -2.97
C GLU A 203 20.20 21.55 -1.93
N ASN A 204 18.96 21.75 -2.38
CA ASN A 204 17.78 21.85 -1.51
C ASN A 204 17.51 20.52 -0.79
N ARG A 205 17.79 19.39 -1.45
CA ARG A 205 17.65 18.06 -0.84
C ARG A 205 18.51 17.90 0.40
N VAL A 206 19.78 18.35 0.35
CA VAL A 206 20.66 18.33 1.52
C VAL A 206 20.07 19.14 2.68
N ILE A 207 19.46 20.30 2.39
CA ILE A 207 18.79 21.12 3.40
C ILE A 207 17.60 20.38 4.01
N MET A 208 16.73 19.83 3.16
CA MET A 208 15.54 19.09 3.60
C MET A 208 15.91 17.86 4.42
N GLU A 209 16.95 17.12 4.05
CA GLU A 209 17.45 15.97 4.82
C GLU A 209 17.99 16.36 6.19
N ALA A 210 18.70 17.49 6.28
CA ALA A 210 19.20 17.98 7.56
C ALA A 210 18.03 18.35 8.50
N GLU A 211 16.99 18.98 7.98
CA GLU A 211 15.79 19.29 8.74
C GLU A 211 15.03 18.02 9.18
N LEU A 212 14.91 17.02 8.31
CA LEU A 212 14.31 15.72 8.65
C LEU A 212 15.12 15.01 9.75
N ASP A 213 16.45 15.03 9.70
CA ASP A 213 17.32 14.45 10.73
C ASP A 213 17.25 15.18 12.08
N ALA A 214 16.82 16.44 12.09
CA ALA A 214 16.65 17.23 13.29
C ALA A 214 15.32 17.01 14.01
N LEU A 215 14.35 16.31 13.39
CA LEU A 215 13.04 16.06 13.96
C LEU A 215 13.12 15.28 15.27
N LYS A 216 12.29 15.65 16.22
CA LYS A 216 12.19 15.00 17.54
C LYS A 216 10.74 14.82 17.93
N PRO A 217 10.41 13.71 18.61
CA PRO A 217 9.06 13.49 19.13
C PRO A 217 8.67 14.57 20.14
N ILE A 218 7.41 15.02 20.07
CA ILE A 218 6.80 16.01 20.98
C ILE A 218 5.53 15.39 21.62
N THR A 219 4.55 16.12 22.09
CA THR A 219 3.55 15.54 22.99
C THR A 219 2.27 14.98 22.31
N ASN A 220 1.41 15.80 21.70
CA ASN A 220 0.06 15.42 21.27
C ASN A 220 -0.01 15.07 19.76
N THR A 221 -1.21 14.63 19.30
CA THR A 221 -1.47 14.25 17.91
C THR A 221 -2.67 15.04 17.38
N ASN A 222 -2.44 16.28 16.92
CA ASN A 222 -3.43 17.13 16.24
C ASN A 222 -3.28 16.98 14.72
N MET A 223 -3.79 15.86 14.20
CA MET A 223 -3.71 15.49 12.79
C MET A 223 -4.36 16.54 11.88
N TRP A 224 -5.50 17.13 12.32
CA TRP A 224 -6.21 18.12 11.52
C TRP A 224 -5.35 19.37 11.25
N ASP A 225 -4.64 19.87 12.23
CA ASP A 225 -3.78 21.06 12.04
C ASP A 225 -2.65 20.78 11.03
N GLY A 226 -2.11 19.56 11.02
CA GLY A 226 -1.16 19.08 10.01
C GLY A 226 -1.74 19.07 8.60
N ILE A 227 -2.91 18.45 8.44
CA ILE A 227 -3.63 18.38 7.15
C ILE A 227 -4.00 19.79 6.67
N HIS A 228 -4.62 20.60 7.52
CA HIS A 228 -5.04 21.95 7.17
C HIS A 228 -3.88 22.83 6.70
N THR A 229 -2.75 22.82 7.44
CA THR A 229 -1.54 23.54 7.06
C THR A 229 -0.99 23.08 5.72
N SER A 230 -1.01 21.77 5.47
CA SER A 230 -0.56 21.17 4.21
C SER A 230 -1.45 21.59 3.02
N LEU A 231 -2.76 21.64 3.23
CA LEU A 231 -3.73 22.11 2.22
C LEU A 231 -3.49 23.57 1.87
N ASP A 232 -3.27 24.44 2.88
CA ASP A 232 -2.99 25.86 2.67
C ASP A 232 -1.72 26.10 1.83
N ILE A 233 -0.68 25.30 2.07
CA ILE A 233 0.57 25.36 1.28
C ILE A 233 0.27 24.99 -0.16
N LEU A 234 -0.36 23.84 -0.43
CA LEU A 234 -0.61 23.38 -1.79
C LEU A 234 -1.57 24.27 -2.57
N ARG A 235 -2.52 24.92 -1.88
CA ARG A 235 -3.43 25.87 -2.52
C ARG A 235 -2.71 27.10 -3.07
N GLN A 236 -1.58 27.47 -2.45
CA GLN A 236 -0.78 28.64 -2.82
C GLN A 236 0.32 28.31 -3.85
N THR A 237 0.56 27.04 -4.17
CA THR A 237 1.56 26.65 -5.18
C THR A 237 1.04 26.90 -6.60
N SER A 238 1.95 26.83 -7.58
CA SER A 238 1.66 27.10 -8.99
C SER A 238 0.43 26.35 -9.50
N PRO A 239 -0.35 26.93 -10.41
CA PRO A 239 -1.51 26.27 -11.01
C PRO A 239 -1.10 25.02 -11.84
N PRO A 240 -2.07 24.16 -12.23
CA PRO A 240 -1.79 23.01 -13.12
C PRO A 240 -0.93 23.39 -14.33
N PRO A 241 -0.03 22.50 -14.82
CA PRO A 241 -0.23 21.06 -14.84
C PRO A 241 0.53 20.26 -13.76
N ARG A 242 0.61 20.69 -12.54
CA ARG A 242 1.32 19.98 -11.47
C ARG A 242 0.36 19.11 -10.66
N VAL A 243 0.74 17.86 -10.42
CA VAL A 243 -0.01 16.98 -9.52
C VAL A 243 0.27 17.38 -8.07
N LYS A 244 -0.78 17.61 -7.30
CA LYS A 244 -0.68 18.05 -5.91
C LYS A 244 -1.08 16.93 -4.95
N GLY A 245 -0.19 16.60 -4.00
CA GLY A 245 -0.43 15.50 -3.07
C GLY A 245 0.14 15.74 -1.68
N ILE A 246 -0.57 15.24 -0.67
CA ILE A 246 -0.14 15.18 0.73
C ILE A 246 0.14 13.73 1.08
N PHE A 247 1.31 13.43 1.61
CA PHE A 247 1.63 12.18 2.27
C PHE A 247 1.51 12.36 3.77
N LEU A 248 0.43 11.84 4.34
CA LEU A 248 0.18 11.85 5.77
C LEU A 248 0.82 10.62 6.41
N LEU A 249 1.82 10.85 7.25
CA LEU A 249 2.64 9.82 7.90
C LEU A 249 2.36 9.85 9.38
N THR A 250 1.72 8.80 9.93
CA THR A 250 1.28 8.73 11.33
C THR A 250 1.37 7.32 11.89
N ASP A 251 1.59 7.17 13.19
CA ASP A 251 1.56 5.90 13.91
C ASP A 251 0.38 5.81 14.89
N GLY A 252 -0.42 6.87 14.96
CA GLY A 252 -1.31 7.06 16.09
C GLY A 252 -2.75 7.42 15.76
N ILE A 253 -3.48 7.41 16.87
CA ILE A 253 -4.84 7.87 16.94
C ILE A 253 -4.79 9.36 17.29
N PRO A 254 -5.44 10.24 16.52
CA PRO A 254 -5.50 11.65 16.90
C PRO A 254 -6.16 11.79 18.29
N ASN A 255 -5.57 12.64 19.13
CA ASN A 255 -6.09 12.94 20.45
C ASN A 255 -6.60 14.38 20.57
N VAL A 256 -6.54 15.13 19.49
CA VAL A 256 -7.14 16.44 19.30
C VAL A 256 -7.96 16.39 18.03
N ASP A 257 -9.27 16.20 18.21
CA ASP A 257 -10.21 16.09 17.10
C ASP A 257 -10.89 17.44 16.83
N PRO A 258 -11.09 17.83 15.56
CA PRO A 258 -11.94 18.97 15.25
C PRO A 258 -13.41 18.65 15.59
N PRO A 259 -14.20 19.62 16.05
CA PRO A 259 -15.54 19.39 16.61
C PRO A 259 -16.53 18.64 15.69
N ARG A 260 -16.34 18.72 14.37
CA ARG A 260 -17.18 18.03 13.37
C ARG A 260 -16.50 16.81 12.72
N GLY A 261 -15.34 16.42 13.24
CA GLY A 261 -14.55 15.31 12.72
C GLY A 261 -13.72 15.70 11.47
N HIS A 262 -12.64 14.95 11.26
CA HIS A 262 -11.62 15.24 10.26
C HIS A 262 -12.15 15.22 8.83
N VAL A 263 -12.97 14.20 8.49
CA VAL A 263 -13.48 14.03 7.12
C VAL A 263 -14.40 15.18 6.73
N TYR A 264 -15.33 15.56 7.61
CA TYR A 264 -16.22 16.69 7.38
C TYR A 264 -15.43 17.99 7.16
N MET A 265 -14.39 18.21 7.97
CA MET A 265 -13.57 19.41 7.87
C MET A 265 -12.76 19.44 6.56
N LEU A 266 -12.26 18.29 6.10
CA LEU A 266 -11.58 18.17 4.82
C LEU A 266 -12.52 18.48 3.65
N GLU A 267 -13.69 17.85 3.61
CA GLU A 267 -14.70 18.12 2.56
C GLU A 267 -15.18 19.57 2.58
N LYS A 268 -15.34 20.16 3.78
CA LYS A 268 -15.70 21.54 3.94
C LYS A 268 -14.63 22.47 3.36
N TYR A 269 -13.35 22.21 3.67
CA TYR A 269 -12.22 22.96 3.12
C TYR A 269 -12.24 22.94 1.59
N PHE A 270 -12.44 21.77 0.97
CA PHE A 270 -12.50 21.63 -0.47
C PHE A 270 -13.65 22.45 -1.09
N ARG A 271 -14.84 22.39 -0.49
CA ARG A 271 -16.00 23.17 -0.98
C ARG A 271 -15.80 24.68 -0.85
N GLU A 272 -15.20 25.14 0.23
CA GLU A 272 -15.06 26.58 0.50
C GLU A 272 -13.98 27.24 -0.36
N HIS A 273 -12.92 26.49 -0.66
CA HIS A 273 -11.80 27.03 -1.42
C HIS A 273 -11.80 26.66 -2.90
N GLY A 274 -12.74 25.83 -3.37
CA GLY A 274 -12.75 25.35 -4.75
C GLY A 274 -11.46 24.61 -5.13
N PHE A 275 -10.74 24.09 -4.13
CA PHE A 275 -9.45 23.43 -4.25
C PHE A 275 -9.51 22.02 -3.68
N LYS A 276 -9.01 21.05 -4.43
CA LYS A 276 -8.91 19.67 -4.00
C LYS A 276 -7.54 19.12 -4.40
N CYS A 277 -6.92 18.31 -3.52
CA CYS A 277 -5.67 17.61 -3.80
C CYS A 277 -5.72 16.21 -3.23
N MET A 278 -4.81 15.34 -3.67
CA MET A 278 -4.72 13.98 -3.18
C MET A 278 -4.17 13.95 -1.75
N LEU A 279 -4.76 13.14 -0.87
CA LEU A 279 -4.26 12.86 0.47
C LEU A 279 -4.07 11.36 0.60
N SER A 280 -2.82 10.89 0.54
CA SER A 280 -2.44 9.49 0.74
C SER A 280 -2.02 9.28 2.18
N CYS A 281 -2.62 8.29 2.86
CA CYS A 281 -2.44 8.05 4.28
C CYS A 281 -1.58 6.82 4.52
N TYR A 282 -0.52 6.95 5.34
CA TYR A 282 0.39 5.87 5.71
C TYR A 282 0.37 5.69 7.22
N GLY A 283 -0.15 4.54 7.66
CA GLY A 283 -0.30 4.22 9.07
C GLY A 283 0.73 3.20 9.54
N PHE A 284 1.50 3.53 10.56
CA PHE A 284 2.55 2.69 11.15
C PHE A 284 2.04 1.96 12.39
N GLY A 285 2.37 0.67 12.50
CA GLY A 285 2.09 -0.12 13.70
C GLY A 285 0.63 -0.53 13.81
N TYR A 286 0.23 -0.96 15.01
CA TYR A 286 -1.06 -1.62 15.23
C TYR A 286 -2.11 -0.75 15.94
N ASN A 287 -1.75 0.45 16.38
CA ASN A 287 -2.65 1.37 17.10
C ASN A 287 -3.16 2.46 16.14
N LEU A 288 -3.96 2.08 15.15
CA LEU A 288 -4.42 2.97 14.09
C LEU A 288 -5.94 3.08 14.04
N GLN A 289 -6.43 4.24 13.64
CA GLN A 289 -7.83 4.42 13.20
C GLN A 289 -7.89 4.25 11.66
N SER A 290 -7.79 3.01 11.17
CA SER A 290 -7.75 2.72 9.73
C SER A 290 -8.98 3.25 8.99
N ASP A 291 -10.17 3.18 9.60
CA ASP A 291 -11.40 3.71 9.02
C ASP A 291 -11.31 5.25 8.83
N LEU A 292 -10.67 5.98 9.75
CA LEU A 292 -10.45 7.42 9.63
C LEU A 292 -9.49 7.74 8.48
N LEU A 293 -8.33 7.08 8.47
CA LEU A 293 -7.30 7.30 7.45
C LEU A 293 -7.81 6.96 6.05
N LEU A 294 -8.55 5.86 5.93
CA LEU A 294 -9.21 5.46 4.69
C LEU A 294 -10.23 6.50 4.22
N ASN A 295 -11.10 6.97 5.13
CA ASN A 295 -12.13 7.94 4.78
C ASN A 295 -11.55 9.30 4.41
N LEU A 296 -10.44 9.74 5.03
CA LEU A 296 -9.73 10.95 4.65
C LEU A 296 -9.15 10.84 3.24
N SER A 297 -8.52 9.73 2.91
CA SER A 297 -8.00 9.51 1.58
C SER A 297 -9.11 9.47 0.52
N ASN A 298 -10.18 8.73 0.78
CA ASN A 298 -11.32 8.65 -0.14
C ASN A 298 -12.00 10.00 -0.38
N ALA A 299 -12.15 10.83 0.66
CA ALA A 299 -12.74 12.16 0.52
C ALA A 299 -11.89 13.10 -0.33
N SER A 300 -10.59 12.87 -0.41
CA SER A 300 -9.64 13.67 -1.19
C SER A 300 -9.41 13.17 -2.61
N GLY A 301 -9.86 11.97 -2.95
CA GLY A 301 -9.47 11.28 -4.19
C GLY A 301 -7.99 10.88 -4.21
N GLY A 302 -7.42 10.60 -3.03
CA GLY A 302 -6.03 10.18 -2.86
C GLY A 302 -5.77 8.73 -3.23
N ASP A 303 -4.50 8.33 -3.10
CA ASP A 303 -4.04 6.96 -3.41
C ASP A 303 -4.29 5.97 -2.26
N GLY A 304 -5.31 6.22 -1.46
CA GLY A 304 -5.77 5.28 -0.47
C GLY A 304 -5.03 5.33 0.87
N PHE A 305 -5.34 4.33 1.69
CA PHE A 305 -4.71 4.07 2.97
C PHE A 305 -3.77 2.87 2.84
N SER A 306 -2.51 3.06 3.22
CA SER A 306 -1.50 2.01 3.26
C SER A 306 -1.11 1.68 4.69
N PHE A 307 -1.23 0.39 5.03
CA PHE A 307 -0.88 -0.13 6.36
C PHE A 307 0.55 -0.66 6.40
N ILE A 308 1.35 -0.14 7.33
CA ILE A 308 2.75 -0.53 7.55
C ILE A 308 2.86 -1.21 8.92
N PRO A 309 2.74 -2.54 8.99
CA PRO A 309 2.75 -3.25 10.26
C PRO A 309 4.10 -3.18 10.98
N ASP A 310 5.19 -3.16 10.23
CA ASP A 310 6.55 -3.15 10.75
C ASP A 310 7.56 -2.61 9.72
N ALA A 311 8.80 -2.47 10.17
CA ALA A 311 9.88 -1.93 9.36
C ALA A 311 10.19 -2.73 8.09
N SER A 312 9.89 -4.04 8.05
CA SER A 312 10.21 -4.90 6.90
C SER A 312 9.40 -4.55 5.64
N LEU A 313 8.26 -3.88 5.82
CA LEU A 313 7.36 -3.46 4.74
C LEU A 313 7.51 -1.99 4.36
N LEU A 314 8.32 -1.25 5.10
CA LEU A 314 8.46 0.19 4.94
C LEU A 314 8.84 0.57 3.50
N GLY A 315 9.98 0.05 3.02
CA GLY A 315 10.48 0.33 1.67
C GLY A 315 9.45 0.01 0.61
N ASN A 316 8.92 -1.22 0.67
CA ASN A 316 7.91 -1.69 -0.27
C ASN A 316 6.72 -0.72 -0.41
N ILE A 317 6.08 -0.34 0.70
CA ILE A 317 4.88 0.49 0.68
C ILE A 317 5.20 1.90 0.19
N PHE A 318 6.31 2.49 0.61
CA PHE A 318 6.69 3.83 0.15
C PHE A 318 7.12 3.88 -1.32
N ILE A 319 7.87 2.87 -1.78
CA ILE A 319 8.24 2.74 -3.20
C ILE A 319 6.98 2.71 -4.07
N HIS A 320 5.97 1.94 -3.68
CA HIS A 320 4.71 1.87 -4.42
C HIS A 320 3.90 3.16 -4.31
N GLY A 321 3.84 3.77 -3.12
CA GLY A 321 3.12 5.01 -2.89
C GLY A 321 3.65 6.17 -3.73
N ILE A 322 4.97 6.38 -3.74
CA ILE A 322 5.56 7.41 -4.58
C ILE A 322 5.42 7.09 -6.08
N SER A 323 5.50 5.82 -6.47
CA SER A 323 5.30 5.41 -7.86
C SER A 323 3.87 5.67 -8.33
N ASN A 324 2.86 5.42 -7.49
CA ASN A 324 1.47 5.77 -7.78
C ASN A 324 1.28 7.28 -7.96
N LEU A 325 1.86 8.09 -7.07
CA LEU A 325 1.78 9.55 -7.21
C LEU A 325 2.43 10.03 -8.49
N LEU A 326 3.65 9.57 -8.78
CA LEU A 326 4.43 9.98 -9.95
C LEU A 326 3.84 9.53 -11.29
N THR A 327 2.97 8.53 -11.29
CA THR A 327 2.22 8.10 -12.48
C THR A 327 0.86 8.77 -12.63
N THR A 328 0.47 9.65 -11.71
CA THR A 328 -0.82 10.33 -11.78
C THR A 328 -0.91 11.23 -13.01
N ALA A 329 -1.89 10.96 -13.85
CA ALA A 329 -2.21 11.75 -15.05
C ALA A 329 -3.17 12.89 -14.71
N LEU A 330 -4.25 12.57 -14.01
CA LEU A 330 -5.33 13.48 -13.68
C LEU A 330 -5.85 13.20 -12.26
N THR A 331 -6.34 14.24 -11.61
CA THR A 331 -7.03 14.16 -10.32
C THR A 331 -8.37 14.87 -10.39
N ASN A 332 -9.31 14.49 -9.52
CA ASN A 332 -10.62 15.12 -9.42
C ASN A 332 -11.41 15.08 -10.73
N VAL A 333 -11.44 13.91 -11.36
CA VAL A 333 -12.16 13.68 -12.60
C VAL A 333 -13.60 13.27 -12.26
N ASP A 334 -14.58 13.95 -12.82
CA ASP A 334 -15.98 13.62 -12.64
C ASP A 334 -16.55 12.94 -13.89
N MET A 335 -17.22 11.82 -13.68
CA MET A 335 -17.90 11.06 -14.72
C MET A 335 -19.41 11.13 -14.49
N LYS A 336 -20.13 11.55 -15.52
CA LYS A 336 -21.60 11.56 -15.53
C LYS A 336 -22.11 10.41 -16.35
N ILE A 337 -23.01 9.61 -15.78
CA ILE A 337 -23.65 8.47 -16.45
C ILE A 337 -25.16 8.72 -16.49
N LYS A 338 -25.70 8.74 -17.69
CA LYS A 338 -27.13 8.87 -17.93
C LYS A 338 -27.66 7.64 -18.66
N LEU A 339 -28.59 6.94 -18.04
CA LEU A 339 -29.22 5.75 -18.59
C LEU A 339 -30.47 6.11 -19.43
N SER A 340 -30.83 5.24 -20.37
CA SER A 340 -32.08 5.38 -21.12
C SER A 340 -33.30 5.27 -20.18
N LYS A 341 -34.46 5.76 -20.63
CA LYS A 341 -35.68 5.90 -19.82
C LYS A 341 -36.20 4.62 -19.14
N ASN A 342 -35.82 3.44 -19.61
CA ASN A 342 -36.31 2.15 -19.11
C ASN A 342 -35.30 1.39 -18.25
N VAL A 343 -34.16 2.03 -17.92
CA VAL A 343 -33.08 1.43 -17.12
C VAL A 343 -32.80 2.35 -15.95
N THR A 344 -32.63 1.79 -14.78
CA THR A 344 -32.28 2.52 -13.56
C THR A 344 -31.12 1.85 -12.83
N PHE A 345 -30.41 2.59 -12.00
CA PHE A 345 -29.35 2.04 -11.15
C PHE A 345 -29.95 1.23 -10.00
N HIS A 346 -29.37 0.07 -9.74
CA HIS A 346 -29.72 -0.73 -8.56
C HIS A 346 -28.98 -0.23 -7.31
N GLY A 347 -29.67 -0.26 -6.16
CA GLY A 347 -29.03 0.06 -4.87
C GLY A 347 -28.98 1.54 -4.52
N PHE A 348 -29.51 2.43 -5.35
CA PHE A 348 -29.63 3.85 -5.03
C PHE A 348 -30.92 4.13 -4.23
N PRO A 349 -30.92 5.14 -3.34
CA PRO A 349 -32.09 5.48 -2.50
C PRO A 349 -33.36 5.77 -3.31
N ASN A 350 -33.21 6.36 -4.49
CA ASN A 350 -34.32 6.54 -5.42
C ASN A 350 -34.28 5.43 -6.49
N PRO A 351 -35.23 4.50 -6.48
CA PRO A 351 -35.22 3.37 -7.43
C PRO A 351 -35.49 3.77 -8.88
N GLN A 352 -35.82 5.05 -9.15
CA GLN A 352 -36.00 5.61 -10.49
C GLN A 352 -34.78 6.42 -10.95
N THR A 353 -33.68 6.38 -10.22
CA THR A 353 -32.45 7.09 -10.60
C THR A 353 -31.89 6.53 -11.90
N ASN A 354 -31.84 7.34 -12.92
CA ASN A 354 -31.28 7.02 -14.23
C ASN A 354 -30.09 7.93 -14.60
N GLU A 355 -29.68 8.83 -13.74
CA GLU A 355 -28.52 9.70 -13.91
C GLU A 355 -27.73 9.76 -12.61
N ILE A 356 -26.42 9.58 -12.68
CA ILE A 356 -25.51 9.66 -11.54
C ILE A 356 -24.24 10.40 -11.92
N ASP A 357 -23.68 11.13 -10.95
CA ASP A 357 -22.33 11.67 -11.01
C ASP A 357 -21.41 10.77 -10.20
N VAL A 358 -20.29 10.37 -10.79
CA VAL A 358 -19.30 9.46 -10.20
C VAL A 358 -17.98 10.17 -10.13
N ASN A 359 -17.42 10.32 -8.95
CA ASN A 359 -16.04 10.77 -8.79
C ASN A 359 -15.10 9.63 -9.19
N VAL A 360 -14.29 9.84 -10.22
CA VAL A 360 -13.31 8.88 -10.73
C VAL A 360 -12.02 8.88 -9.89
N ASP A 361 -11.87 9.89 -9.02
CA ASP A 361 -10.69 10.16 -8.19
C ASP A 361 -9.45 10.52 -9.03
N SER A 362 -8.45 9.64 -9.09
CA SER A 362 -7.25 9.83 -9.88
C SER A 362 -7.17 8.84 -11.05
N LEU A 363 -6.63 9.31 -12.16
CA LEU A 363 -6.26 8.48 -13.31
C LEU A 363 -4.73 8.40 -13.42
N LYS A 364 -4.22 7.23 -13.80
CA LYS A 364 -2.78 6.95 -13.85
C LYS A 364 -2.35 6.67 -15.29
N TYR A 365 -1.20 7.19 -15.71
CA TYR A 365 -0.63 6.89 -17.03
C TYR A 365 -0.35 5.41 -17.22
N GLY A 366 -0.71 4.88 -18.38
CA GLY A 366 -0.51 3.48 -18.74
C GLY A 366 -1.35 2.48 -17.96
N GLN A 367 -2.43 2.94 -17.30
CA GLN A 367 -3.34 2.10 -16.53
C GLN A 367 -4.79 2.32 -16.97
N SER A 368 -5.63 1.29 -16.75
CA SER A 368 -7.07 1.39 -16.93
C SER A 368 -7.76 1.59 -15.59
N LYS A 369 -8.87 2.32 -15.58
CA LYS A 369 -9.77 2.47 -14.43
C LYS A 369 -11.12 1.88 -14.77
N ASN A 370 -11.65 1.00 -13.91
CA ASN A 370 -12.84 0.22 -14.21
C ASN A 370 -13.92 0.39 -13.15
N PHE A 371 -15.15 0.60 -13.60
CA PHE A 371 -16.34 0.73 -12.77
C PHE A 371 -17.37 -0.29 -13.19
N ILE A 372 -18.15 -0.78 -12.23
CA ILE A 372 -19.27 -1.69 -12.47
C ILE A 372 -20.49 -1.17 -11.71
N PHE A 373 -21.59 -1.02 -12.42
CA PHE A 373 -22.86 -0.57 -11.87
C PHE A 373 -23.91 -1.66 -12.07
N ASP A 374 -24.62 -2.04 -11.02
CA ASP A 374 -25.77 -2.92 -11.11
C ASP A 374 -26.99 -2.14 -11.60
N LEU A 375 -27.72 -2.72 -12.55
CA LEU A 375 -28.85 -2.06 -13.21
C LEU A 375 -30.16 -2.84 -12.96
N ASN A 376 -31.25 -2.07 -12.82
CA ASN A 376 -32.60 -2.60 -12.88
C ASN A 376 -33.14 -2.39 -14.29
N THR A 377 -33.53 -3.48 -14.96
CA THR A 377 -34.21 -3.44 -16.27
C THR A 377 -35.65 -3.89 -16.11
N SER A 378 -36.59 -3.10 -16.59
CA SER A 378 -38.03 -3.43 -16.57
C SER A 378 -38.44 -4.42 -17.65
N CYS A 379 -37.52 -4.92 -18.47
CA CYS A 379 -37.80 -5.85 -19.57
C CYS A 379 -37.76 -7.32 -19.10
N SER A 380 -38.91 -7.92 -19.00
CA SER A 380 -39.12 -9.34 -18.62
C SER A 380 -39.04 -10.33 -19.80
N SER A 381 -38.39 -10.01 -20.89
CA SER A 381 -38.29 -10.95 -22.01
C SER A 381 -36.88 -10.98 -22.60
N SER A 382 -36.41 -12.19 -22.85
CA SER A 382 -35.18 -12.60 -23.52
C SER A 382 -35.01 -12.05 -24.96
N GLN A 383 -35.40 -10.83 -25.24
CA GLN A 383 -35.15 -10.17 -26.51
C GLN A 383 -33.77 -9.58 -26.52
N SER A 384 -32.96 -10.25 -27.31
CA SER A 384 -31.65 -9.87 -27.88
C SER A 384 -30.91 -8.65 -27.28
N LEU A 385 -29.80 -8.94 -26.70
CA LEU A 385 -28.69 -8.08 -26.23
C LEU A 385 -28.23 -6.95 -27.21
N GLU A 386 -28.73 -6.94 -28.43
CA GLU A 386 -28.44 -5.97 -29.49
C GLU A 386 -29.06 -4.57 -29.25
N TYR A 387 -30.11 -4.47 -28.42
CA TYR A 387 -30.80 -3.20 -28.16
C TYR A 387 -30.21 -2.36 -27.01
N LEU A 388 -29.22 -2.88 -26.30
CA LEU A 388 -28.68 -2.19 -25.12
C LEU A 388 -27.43 -1.35 -25.39
N ASN A 389 -26.96 -1.33 -26.62
CA ASN A 389 -25.83 -0.50 -27.03
C ASN A 389 -26.09 1.02 -26.90
N ASP A 390 -27.37 1.44 -26.86
CA ASP A 390 -27.77 2.83 -26.67
C ASP A 390 -28.32 3.11 -25.26
N CYS A 391 -28.01 2.26 -24.27
CA CYS A 391 -28.61 2.34 -22.94
C CYS A 391 -27.97 3.38 -22.01
N ALA A 392 -26.75 3.80 -22.26
CA ALA A 392 -26.05 4.75 -21.41
C ALA A 392 -25.29 5.79 -22.23
N GLU A 393 -25.52 7.04 -21.92
CA GLU A 393 -24.65 8.15 -22.31
C GLU A 393 -23.69 8.41 -21.16
N ILE A 394 -22.39 8.24 -21.41
CA ILE A 394 -21.36 8.45 -20.40
C ILE A 394 -20.46 9.57 -20.86
N THR A 395 -20.30 10.55 -20.02
CA THR A 395 -19.44 11.70 -20.26
C THR A 395 -18.43 11.82 -19.13
N LEU A 396 -17.17 12.06 -19.48
CA LEU A 396 -16.08 12.29 -18.56
C LEU A 396 -15.63 13.74 -18.72
N ASP A 397 -15.74 14.55 -17.66
CA ASP A 397 -15.25 15.92 -17.65
C ASP A 397 -13.79 15.95 -17.23
N ILE A 398 -12.93 16.40 -18.11
CA ILE A 398 -11.49 16.50 -17.91
C ILE A 398 -11.12 17.99 -18.04
N GLY A 399 -11.37 18.75 -16.97
CA GLY A 399 -11.01 20.17 -16.94
C GLY A 399 -11.69 21.01 -18.02
N GLY A 400 -12.98 20.71 -18.32
CA GLY A 400 -13.78 21.39 -19.32
C GLY A 400 -13.77 20.74 -20.72
N LYS A 401 -12.98 19.69 -20.94
CA LYS A 401 -13.05 18.85 -22.13
C LYS A 401 -13.90 17.61 -21.84
N MET A 402 -14.96 17.42 -22.62
CA MET A 402 -15.85 16.26 -22.47
C MET A 402 -15.36 15.11 -23.35
N LEU A 403 -15.01 13.99 -22.73
CA LEU A 403 -14.77 12.73 -23.41
C LEU A 403 -16.08 11.92 -23.39
N MET A 404 -16.51 11.43 -24.54
CA MET A 404 -17.70 10.61 -24.68
C MET A 404 -17.30 9.17 -25.01
N THR A 405 -18.19 8.23 -24.70
CA THR A 405 -17.94 6.82 -25.02
C THR A 405 -17.72 6.59 -26.51
N ASN A 406 -16.62 5.94 -26.84
CA ASN A 406 -16.36 5.42 -28.17
C ASN A 406 -17.11 4.09 -28.35
N GLU A 407 -17.25 3.66 -29.61
CA GLU A 407 -18.07 2.53 -30.05
C GLU A 407 -18.11 1.29 -29.12
N ASN A 408 -19.32 0.72 -29.03
CA ASN A 408 -19.67 -0.43 -28.19
C ASN A 408 -18.97 -1.72 -28.63
N ASN A 409 -17.82 -2.03 -28.06
CA ASN A 409 -17.19 -3.33 -28.18
C ASN A 409 -17.66 -4.22 -27.02
N ARG A 410 -18.02 -5.48 -27.30
CA ARG A 410 -18.29 -6.45 -26.24
C ARG A 410 -17.01 -6.69 -25.43
N PRO A 411 -17.08 -6.73 -24.08
CA PRO A 411 -15.92 -7.08 -23.29
C PRO A 411 -15.48 -8.50 -23.63
N SER A 412 -14.17 -8.75 -23.60
CA SER A 412 -13.70 -10.14 -23.63
C SER A 412 -14.23 -10.88 -22.42
N ARG A 413 -14.40 -12.22 -22.52
CA ARG A 413 -14.80 -13.03 -21.39
C ARG A 413 -13.86 -12.87 -20.21
N ASP A 414 -12.57 -12.79 -20.48
CA ASP A 414 -11.55 -12.67 -19.45
C ASP A 414 -11.70 -11.34 -18.71
N TYR A 415 -11.80 -10.22 -19.40
CA TYR A 415 -12.06 -8.91 -18.81
C TYR A 415 -13.32 -8.90 -17.94
N TYR A 416 -14.43 -9.49 -18.44
CA TYR A 416 -15.66 -9.60 -17.66
C TYR A 416 -15.46 -10.35 -16.34
N LEU A 417 -14.79 -11.50 -16.38
CA LEU A 417 -14.52 -12.32 -15.20
C LEU A 417 -13.58 -11.60 -14.22
N GLU A 418 -12.54 -10.96 -14.73
CA GLU A 418 -11.59 -10.19 -13.93
C GLU A 418 -12.28 -9.09 -13.13
N GLN A 419 -13.07 -8.26 -13.80
CA GLN A 419 -13.76 -7.15 -13.14
C GLN A 419 -14.87 -7.64 -12.20
N LYS A 420 -15.61 -8.67 -12.59
CA LYS A 420 -16.63 -9.29 -11.74
C LYS A 420 -16.02 -9.83 -10.43
N PHE A 421 -14.97 -10.64 -10.50
CA PHE A 421 -14.36 -11.22 -9.32
C PHE A 421 -13.61 -10.19 -8.47
N ARG A 422 -13.06 -9.14 -9.09
CA ARG A 422 -12.53 -7.98 -8.35
C ARG A 422 -13.62 -7.32 -7.50
N GLN A 423 -14.77 -7.03 -8.09
CA GLN A 423 -15.89 -6.42 -7.35
C GLN A 423 -16.41 -7.33 -6.24
N GLU A 424 -16.59 -8.63 -6.53
CA GLU A 424 -17.03 -9.59 -5.52
C GLU A 424 -16.03 -9.71 -4.37
N MET A 425 -14.73 -9.68 -4.62
CA MET A 425 -13.70 -9.68 -3.59
C MET A 425 -13.83 -8.46 -2.67
N ILE A 426 -14.00 -7.26 -3.25
CA ILE A 426 -14.21 -6.02 -2.47
C ILE A 426 -15.43 -6.15 -1.55
N GLN A 427 -16.56 -6.65 -2.09
CA GLN A 427 -17.80 -6.81 -1.35
C GLN A 427 -17.67 -7.86 -0.23
N VAL A 428 -17.07 -9.02 -0.54
CA VAL A 428 -16.88 -10.10 0.44
C VAL A 428 -15.95 -9.66 1.57
N ILE A 429 -14.83 -9.00 1.27
CA ILE A 429 -13.91 -8.49 2.30
C ILE A 429 -14.64 -7.49 3.21
N ASN A 430 -15.40 -6.55 2.64
CA ASN A 430 -16.16 -5.59 3.44
C ASN A 430 -17.15 -6.29 4.36
N HIS A 431 -17.93 -7.22 3.83
CA HIS A 431 -18.89 -8.00 4.59
C HIS A 431 -18.21 -8.80 5.73
N CYS A 432 -17.05 -9.41 5.45
CA CYS A 432 -16.26 -10.12 6.46
C CYS A 432 -15.79 -9.19 7.59
N ILE A 433 -15.32 -7.99 7.26
CA ILE A 433 -14.90 -6.99 8.26
C ILE A 433 -16.09 -6.61 9.15
N ASP A 434 -17.25 -6.37 8.55
CA ASP A 434 -18.46 -5.98 9.28
C ASP A 434 -18.94 -7.10 10.23
N LEU A 435 -19.05 -8.33 9.73
CA LEU A 435 -19.43 -9.48 10.57
C LEU A 435 -18.42 -9.73 11.70
N LYS A 436 -17.12 -9.64 11.39
CA LYS A 436 -16.05 -9.88 12.36
C LYS A 436 -16.05 -8.84 13.49
N LYS A 437 -16.40 -7.59 13.22
CA LYS A 437 -16.60 -6.54 14.25
C LYS A 437 -17.65 -6.94 15.28
N TYR A 438 -18.64 -7.77 14.90
CA TYR A 438 -19.69 -8.30 15.79
C TYR A 438 -19.41 -9.71 16.32
N ASN A 439 -18.17 -10.23 16.15
CA ASN A 439 -17.78 -11.61 16.49
C ASN A 439 -18.63 -12.70 15.81
N ASP A 440 -19.20 -12.41 14.66
CA ASP A 440 -19.93 -13.36 13.83
C ASP A 440 -18.95 -14.05 12.84
N ASN A 441 -18.87 -15.37 12.91
CA ASN A 441 -17.99 -16.17 12.05
C ASN A 441 -18.72 -16.75 10.82
N SER A 442 -19.95 -16.35 10.55
CA SER A 442 -20.71 -16.81 9.37
C SER A 442 -20.07 -16.40 8.02
N PHE A 443 -19.15 -15.45 8.04
CA PHE A 443 -18.41 -14.96 6.86
C PHE A 443 -17.55 -16.03 6.18
N GLU A 444 -17.13 -17.10 6.89
CA GLU A 444 -16.21 -18.11 6.34
C GLU A 444 -16.79 -18.80 5.10
N GLY A 445 -18.10 -19.00 5.07
CA GLY A 445 -18.80 -19.57 3.93
C GLY A 445 -18.62 -18.72 2.65
N GLY A 446 -18.77 -17.42 2.76
CA GLY A 446 -18.65 -16.49 1.62
C GLY A 446 -17.25 -16.46 1.00
N ILE A 447 -16.19 -16.41 1.84
CA ILE A 447 -14.80 -16.49 1.37
C ILE A 447 -14.52 -17.81 0.66
N ASN A 448 -14.90 -18.94 1.26
CA ASN A 448 -14.64 -20.27 0.69
C ASN A 448 -15.43 -20.49 -0.62
N GLU A 449 -16.65 -19.99 -0.73
CA GLU A 449 -17.42 -20.01 -1.95
C GLU A 449 -16.74 -19.19 -3.06
N LEU A 450 -16.31 -17.97 -2.76
CA LEU A 450 -15.62 -17.12 -3.72
C LEU A 450 -14.33 -17.76 -4.20
N ILE A 451 -13.51 -18.30 -3.30
CA ILE A 451 -12.28 -19.05 -3.63
C ILE A 451 -12.60 -20.20 -4.59
N THR A 452 -13.63 -21.01 -4.29
CA THR A 452 -14.01 -22.16 -5.09
C THR A 452 -14.44 -21.75 -6.51
N ARG A 453 -15.18 -20.67 -6.64
CA ARG A 453 -15.64 -20.14 -7.93
C ARG A 453 -14.48 -19.62 -8.77
N ILE A 454 -13.56 -18.86 -8.18
CA ILE A 454 -12.37 -18.36 -8.88
C ILE A 454 -11.47 -19.52 -9.30
N GLN A 455 -11.23 -20.52 -8.42
CA GLN A 455 -10.49 -21.74 -8.78
C GLN A 455 -11.10 -22.48 -9.98
N GLY A 456 -12.44 -22.53 -10.03
CA GLY A 456 -13.16 -23.13 -11.14
C GLY A 456 -12.89 -22.43 -12.48
N GLU A 457 -12.83 -21.11 -12.50
CA GLU A 457 -12.53 -20.34 -13.72
C GLU A 457 -11.04 -20.37 -14.07
N VAL A 458 -10.13 -20.27 -13.11
CA VAL A 458 -8.67 -20.38 -13.33
C VAL A 458 -8.31 -21.72 -14.00
N ARG A 459 -8.96 -22.83 -13.59
CA ARG A 459 -8.74 -24.15 -14.22
C ARG A 459 -9.22 -24.21 -15.69
N LYS A 460 -10.21 -23.39 -16.06
CA LYS A 460 -10.78 -23.37 -17.42
C LYS A 460 -9.98 -22.50 -18.40
N CYS A 461 -9.49 -21.36 -17.97
CA CYS A 461 -8.92 -20.34 -18.86
C CYS A 461 -7.49 -19.92 -18.55
N ASN A 462 -6.86 -20.48 -17.51
CA ASN A 462 -5.48 -20.12 -17.07
C ASN A 462 -5.25 -18.60 -16.96
N ASN A 463 -6.25 -17.88 -16.46
CA ASN A 463 -6.21 -16.42 -16.36
C ASN A 463 -5.30 -16.01 -15.19
N VAL A 464 -4.23 -15.27 -15.49
CA VAL A 464 -3.21 -14.83 -14.51
C VAL A 464 -3.81 -13.84 -13.52
N TYR A 465 -4.65 -12.91 -13.96
CA TYR A 465 -5.30 -11.93 -13.11
C TYR A 465 -6.14 -12.61 -12.00
N LEU A 466 -6.95 -13.59 -12.38
CA LEU A 466 -7.74 -14.37 -11.43
C LEU A 466 -6.86 -15.23 -10.51
N SER A 467 -5.77 -15.77 -11.02
CA SER A 467 -4.80 -16.52 -10.20
C SER A 467 -4.18 -15.64 -9.12
N ASN A 468 -3.88 -14.40 -9.44
CA ASN A 468 -3.34 -13.43 -8.50
C ASN A 468 -4.37 -13.03 -7.42
N ILE A 469 -5.64 -12.80 -7.79
CA ILE A 469 -6.74 -12.58 -6.81
C ILE A 469 -6.90 -13.80 -5.90
N LEU A 470 -6.85 -15.00 -6.48
CA LEU A 470 -6.97 -16.25 -5.72
C LEU A 470 -5.83 -16.39 -4.69
N PHE A 471 -4.62 -15.98 -5.06
CA PHE A 471 -3.46 -15.99 -4.16
C PHE A 471 -3.71 -15.12 -2.93
N ASP A 472 -4.17 -13.89 -3.10
CA ASP A 472 -4.45 -12.97 -2.00
C ASP A 472 -5.57 -13.49 -1.10
N LEU A 473 -6.68 -13.96 -1.69
CA LEU A 473 -7.83 -14.52 -0.96
C LEU A 473 -7.48 -15.77 -0.17
N SER A 474 -6.70 -16.68 -0.75
CA SER A 474 -6.35 -17.96 -0.11
C SER A 474 -5.25 -17.82 0.93
N GLY A 475 -4.42 -16.78 0.83
CA GLY A 475 -3.28 -16.51 1.69
C GLY A 475 -3.61 -15.50 2.80
N GLN A 476 -3.12 -14.29 2.65
CA GLN A 476 -3.13 -13.27 3.72
C GLN A 476 -4.54 -12.84 4.16
N VAL A 477 -5.53 -12.84 3.26
CA VAL A 477 -6.92 -12.50 3.65
C VAL A 477 -7.47 -13.50 4.67
N ARG A 478 -7.24 -14.80 4.47
CA ARG A 478 -7.67 -15.83 5.42
C ARG A 478 -6.93 -15.72 6.76
N GLU A 479 -5.64 -15.41 6.71
CA GLU A 479 -4.83 -15.19 7.91
C GLU A 479 -5.34 -13.98 8.70
N ALA A 480 -5.55 -12.85 8.03
CA ALA A 480 -6.09 -11.63 8.62
C ALA A 480 -7.47 -11.83 9.28
N LEU A 481 -8.27 -12.75 8.75
CA LEU A 481 -9.59 -13.12 9.28
C LEU A 481 -9.55 -14.22 10.36
N ASN A 482 -8.37 -14.68 10.79
CA ASN A 482 -8.20 -15.81 11.73
C ASN A 482 -8.73 -17.18 11.23
N MET A 483 -8.79 -17.39 9.90
CA MET A 483 -9.30 -18.65 9.32
C MET A 483 -8.26 -19.77 9.29
N THR A 484 -6.98 -19.46 9.49
CA THR A 484 -5.86 -20.41 9.35
C THR A 484 -5.32 -20.93 10.67
N SER A 485 -5.68 -20.34 11.82
CA SER A 485 -5.10 -20.72 13.12
C SER A 485 -5.80 -21.92 13.73
N GLN A 486 -5.15 -23.10 13.67
CA GLN A 486 -5.49 -24.25 14.51
C GLN A 486 -4.75 -24.12 15.85
N GLY A 487 -5.48 -23.77 16.92
CA GLY A 487 -5.07 -24.15 18.27
C GLY A 487 -4.65 -23.07 19.27
N LYS A 488 -4.33 -21.82 18.89
CA LYS A 488 -4.20 -20.70 19.84
C LYS A 488 -4.84 -19.45 19.26
N LYS A 489 -5.86 -18.98 19.96
CA LYS A 489 -6.65 -17.80 19.61
C LYS A 489 -5.87 -16.53 19.95
N GLU A 490 -4.85 -16.17 19.15
CA GLU A 490 -4.48 -14.77 19.03
C GLU A 490 -5.50 -14.12 18.10
N ASP A 491 -6.10 -13.05 18.52
CA ASP A 491 -7.03 -12.29 17.67
C ASP A 491 -6.24 -11.42 16.69
N TRP A 492 -5.81 -12.02 15.60
CA TRP A 492 -5.07 -11.33 14.54
C TRP A 492 -5.91 -10.30 13.81
N PHE A 493 -7.22 -10.55 13.71
CA PHE A 493 -8.12 -9.60 13.10
C PHE A 493 -8.11 -8.26 13.82
N SER A 494 -8.33 -8.25 15.14
CA SER A 494 -8.33 -6.99 15.93
C SER A 494 -6.93 -6.35 16.01
N ARG A 495 -5.87 -7.14 15.84
CA ARG A 495 -4.51 -6.66 16.00
C ARG A 495 -3.95 -6.02 14.73
N TRP A 496 -4.01 -6.70 13.59
CA TRP A 496 -3.47 -6.23 12.33
C TRP A 496 -4.41 -6.46 11.13
N GLY A 497 -5.25 -7.49 11.22
CA GLY A 497 -6.06 -7.94 10.10
C GLY A 497 -7.03 -6.89 9.61
N ILE A 498 -7.66 -6.14 10.52
CA ILE A 498 -8.58 -5.07 10.14
C ILE A 498 -7.87 -3.96 9.35
N HIS A 499 -6.64 -3.59 9.75
CA HIS A 499 -5.87 -2.55 9.06
C HIS A 499 -5.43 -3.01 7.67
N TYR A 500 -4.92 -4.25 7.60
CA TYR A 500 -4.52 -4.87 6.34
C TYR A 500 -5.69 -5.02 5.38
N LEU A 501 -6.82 -5.56 5.84
CA LEU A 501 -8.00 -5.78 4.99
C LEU A 501 -8.58 -4.47 4.46
N ARG A 502 -8.56 -3.40 5.25
CA ARG A 502 -8.95 -2.06 4.79
C ARG A 502 -8.00 -1.53 3.71
N SER A 503 -6.69 -1.65 3.92
CA SER A 503 -5.69 -1.26 2.92
C SER A 503 -5.80 -2.07 1.62
N LEU A 504 -5.99 -3.39 1.72
CA LEU A 504 -6.15 -4.27 0.56
C LEU A 504 -7.44 -3.97 -0.19
N GLN A 505 -8.58 -3.86 0.51
CA GLN A 505 -9.88 -3.54 -0.07
C GLN A 505 -9.83 -2.23 -0.86
N ASP A 506 -9.16 -1.24 -0.29
CA ASP A 506 -9.00 0.08 -0.88
C ASP A 506 -8.14 0.02 -2.16
N ALA A 507 -7.03 -0.71 -2.13
CA ALA A 507 -6.20 -0.94 -3.31
C ALA A 507 -6.97 -1.59 -4.46
N TYR A 508 -7.81 -2.59 -4.17
CA TYR A 508 -8.68 -3.22 -5.17
C TYR A 508 -9.78 -2.28 -5.69
N ARG A 509 -10.32 -1.40 -4.83
CA ARG A 509 -11.36 -0.42 -5.20
C ARG A 509 -10.80 0.62 -6.15
N HIS A 510 -9.64 1.18 -5.82
CA HIS A 510 -9.00 2.25 -6.57
C HIS A 510 -8.06 1.74 -7.67
N GLU A 511 -7.91 0.41 -7.82
CA GLU A 511 -7.00 -0.23 -8.79
C GLU A 511 -5.57 0.29 -8.65
N LEU A 512 -5.04 0.22 -7.40
CA LEU A 512 -3.72 0.69 -7.03
C LEU A 512 -2.78 -0.47 -6.70
N CYS A 513 -1.60 -0.45 -7.25
CA CYS A 513 -0.52 -1.33 -6.85
C CYS A 513 0.20 -0.71 -5.64
N ASN A 514 -0.21 -1.08 -4.42
CA ASN A 514 0.30 -0.48 -3.18
C ASN A 514 1.39 -1.30 -2.48
N ASN A 515 1.66 -2.53 -2.95
CA ASN A 515 2.73 -3.38 -2.45
C ASN A 515 3.01 -4.53 -3.43
N PHE A 516 4.11 -5.28 -3.24
CA PHE A 516 4.44 -6.43 -4.09
C PHE A 516 4.06 -7.79 -3.45
N LYS A 517 3.65 -7.83 -2.19
CA LYS A 517 3.34 -9.09 -1.49
C LYS A 517 1.99 -9.65 -1.88
N ASP A 518 1.03 -8.77 -2.10
CA ASP A 518 -0.30 -9.14 -2.55
C ASP A 518 -0.28 -9.20 -4.08
N LYS A 519 -0.23 -10.40 -4.63
CA LYS A 519 -0.10 -10.59 -6.10
C LYS A 519 -1.25 -9.97 -6.87
N GLY A 520 -2.45 -9.95 -6.30
CA GLY A 520 -3.62 -9.41 -6.98
C GLY A 520 -3.55 -7.91 -7.22
N VAL A 521 -2.92 -7.14 -6.31
CA VAL A 521 -2.75 -5.70 -6.54
C VAL A 521 -1.69 -5.39 -7.61
N SER A 522 -0.79 -6.32 -7.91
CA SER A 522 0.17 -6.16 -9.01
C SER A 522 -0.51 -6.12 -10.39
N ASN A 523 -1.74 -6.64 -10.51
CA ASN A 523 -2.54 -6.52 -11.73
C ASN A 523 -2.83 -5.07 -12.13
N PHE A 524 -2.70 -4.12 -11.18
CA PHE A 524 -2.96 -2.69 -11.39
C PHE A 524 -1.70 -1.89 -11.75
N SER A 525 -0.56 -2.55 -11.94
CA SER A 525 0.68 -1.87 -12.34
C SER A 525 0.71 -1.62 -13.85
N GLY A 526 1.04 -0.39 -14.26
CA GLY A 526 1.30 -0.04 -15.65
C GLY A 526 2.81 -0.05 -15.97
N GLU A 527 3.17 0.15 -17.24
CA GLU A 527 4.56 0.16 -17.68
C GLU A 527 5.36 1.30 -17.05
N LEU A 528 4.86 2.53 -17.11
CA LEU A 528 5.50 3.70 -16.47
C LEU A 528 5.62 3.51 -14.96
N PHE A 529 4.58 2.96 -14.31
CA PHE A 529 4.62 2.64 -12.89
C PHE A 529 5.77 1.69 -12.57
N ASN A 530 5.94 0.63 -13.35
CA ASN A 530 6.99 -0.36 -13.14
C ASN A 530 8.39 0.26 -13.31
N GLN A 531 8.59 1.09 -14.33
CA GLN A 531 9.86 1.80 -14.55
C GLN A 531 10.21 2.75 -13.39
N ILE A 532 9.23 3.53 -12.90
CA ILE A 532 9.42 4.45 -11.78
C ILE A 532 9.68 3.64 -10.50
N ARG A 533 8.88 2.63 -10.20
CA ARG A 533 9.03 1.76 -9.03
C ARG A 533 10.44 1.14 -8.97
N ASP A 534 10.95 0.66 -10.09
CA ASP A 534 12.26 0.03 -10.14
C ASP A 534 13.38 1.04 -9.83
N LYS A 535 13.30 2.22 -10.40
CA LYS A 535 14.23 3.32 -10.10
C LYS A 535 14.16 3.76 -8.63
N VAL A 536 12.96 3.84 -8.07
CA VAL A 536 12.75 4.20 -6.65
C VAL A 536 13.25 3.09 -5.74
N SER A 537 13.09 1.83 -6.12
CA SER A 537 13.60 0.67 -5.39
C SER A 537 15.13 0.69 -5.31
N ASP A 538 15.81 0.93 -6.44
CA ASP A 538 17.27 1.05 -6.49
C ASP A 538 17.75 2.23 -5.62
N THR A 539 17.01 3.33 -5.63
CA THR A 539 17.28 4.49 -4.79
C THR A 539 17.16 4.13 -3.31
N PHE A 540 16.07 3.48 -2.90
CA PHE A 540 15.85 3.04 -1.52
C PHE A 540 16.97 2.13 -1.02
N ASP A 541 17.37 1.15 -1.81
CA ASP A 541 18.41 0.18 -1.46
C ASP A 541 19.81 0.82 -1.34
N SER A 542 20.05 1.92 -2.05
CA SER A 542 21.32 2.65 -2.02
C SER A 542 21.46 3.64 -0.86
N LEU A 543 20.35 4.06 -0.24
CA LEU A 543 20.36 5.01 0.86
C LEU A 543 20.97 4.40 2.14
N PRO A 544 21.68 5.19 2.95
CA PRO A 544 22.17 4.72 4.24
C PRO A 544 21.00 4.39 5.18
N PRO A 545 21.11 3.34 6.00
CA PRO A 545 20.07 3.00 6.96
C PRO A 545 19.90 4.12 8.00
N PRO A 546 18.68 4.27 8.59
CA PRO A 546 18.44 5.26 9.63
C PRO A 546 19.35 5.04 10.84
N LYS A 547 19.61 6.10 11.60
CA LYS A 547 20.39 6.01 12.83
C LYS A 547 19.55 5.35 13.92
N LYS A 548 20.16 4.41 14.66
CA LYS A 548 19.51 3.81 15.83
C LYS A 548 19.35 4.86 16.92
N ASP A 549 18.13 5.15 17.30
CA ASP A 549 17.77 6.21 18.26
C ASP A 549 17.12 5.67 19.53
N VAL A 550 16.70 4.41 19.54
CA VAL A 550 16.16 3.76 20.73
C VAL A 550 17.24 2.98 21.46
N LYS A 551 17.49 3.33 22.72
CA LYS A 551 18.41 2.58 23.58
C LYS A 551 17.77 1.24 23.91
N GLN A 552 18.30 0.15 23.38
CA GLN A 552 17.89 -1.20 23.79
C GLN A 552 18.13 -1.36 25.30
N ALA A 553 17.06 -1.63 26.06
CA ALA A 553 17.19 -1.97 27.46
C ALA A 553 18.05 -3.24 27.58
N PRO A 554 19.06 -3.30 28.48
CA PRO A 554 19.88 -4.48 28.64
C PRO A 554 18.99 -5.64 29.06
N MET A 555 18.91 -6.70 28.25
CA MET A 555 18.25 -7.96 28.64
C MET A 555 18.88 -8.43 29.94
N ARG A 556 18.13 -8.39 31.04
CA ARG A 556 18.54 -9.01 32.31
C ARG A 556 18.53 -10.52 32.13
N SER A 557 19.62 -11.07 31.62
CA SER A 557 19.89 -12.49 31.75
C SER A 557 20.37 -12.75 33.18
N LYS A 558 19.65 -13.58 33.91
CA LYS A 558 20.16 -14.15 35.15
C LYS A 558 21.43 -14.95 34.83
N GLY A 559 22.61 -14.36 35.11
CA GLY A 559 23.90 -15.00 35.21
C GLY A 559 24.53 -15.53 33.93
N ARG A 560 25.22 -14.64 33.18
CA ARG A 560 26.50 -14.85 32.51
C ARG A 560 26.95 -13.59 31.81
N SER A 561 28.26 -13.32 31.73
CA SER A 561 28.94 -12.10 31.31
C SER A 561 28.33 -11.43 30.08
N THR A 562 28.08 -10.14 30.21
CA THR A 562 27.64 -9.20 29.18
C THR A 562 28.76 -9.03 28.12
N VAL A 563 28.59 -9.71 26.99
CA VAL A 563 29.26 -9.30 25.75
C VAL A 563 28.27 -8.43 25.01
N THR A 564 28.47 -7.13 25.06
CA THR A 564 27.80 -6.16 24.18
C THR A 564 28.29 -6.41 22.76
N ARG A 565 27.54 -7.21 21.97
CA ARG A 565 27.75 -7.27 20.53
C ARG A 565 27.26 -5.96 19.95
N GLN A 566 28.17 -5.15 19.41
CA GLN A 566 27.81 -4.09 18.48
C GLN A 566 27.05 -4.74 17.32
N ALA A 567 25.78 -4.34 17.14
CA ALA A 567 25.00 -4.79 15.99
C ALA A 567 25.67 -4.26 14.71
N ALA A 568 25.85 -5.13 13.73
CA ALA A 568 26.42 -4.79 12.43
C ALA A 568 25.56 -3.73 11.71
N PRO A 569 26.14 -2.93 10.80
CA PRO A 569 25.36 -1.99 9.99
C PRO A 569 24.31 -2.74 9.17
N VAL A 570 23.07 -2.27 9.23
CA VAL A 570 21.92 -2.84 8.52
C VAL A 570 21.85 -2.19 7.14
N SER A 571 21.73 -2.99 6.08
CA SER A 571 21.45 -2.48 4.72
C SER A 571 19.96 -2.23 4.53
N MET A 572 19.57 -1.18 3.80
CA MET A 572 18.18 -0.89 3.46
C MET A 572 17.54 -1.99 2.60
N ALA A 573 18.33 -2.72 1.81
CA ALA A 573 17.86 -3.92 1.09
C ALA A 573 17.23 -4.97 2.03
N ALA A 574 17.57 -4.97 3.33
CA ALA A 574 16.91 -5.84 4.32
C ALA A 574 15.41 -5.54 4.51
N TYR A 575 14.99 -4.32 4.17
CA TYR A 575 13.60 -3.86 4.27
C TYR A 575 12.84 -3.89 2.93
N ASN A 576 13.48 -4.43 1.88
CA ASN A 576 12.94 -4.48 0.51
C ASN A 576 13.15 -5.87 -0.12
N THR A 577 13.28 -6.95 0.65
CA THR A 577 13.65 -8.26 0.10
C THR A 577 12.48 -9.01 -0.53
N ALA A 578 12.61 -9.27 -1.85
CA ALA A 578 11.86 -10.27 -2.61
C ALA A 578 12.80 -11.44 -3.03
N SER A 579 13.64 -11.95 -2.12
CA SER A 579 14.66 -12.95 -2.45
C SER A 579 14.10 -14.37 -2.50
N GLY A 580 14.56 -15.16 -3.49
CA GLY A 580 14.29 -16.59 -3.63
C GLY A 580 14.85 -17.41 -2.47
N GLY A 581 14.34 -18.63 -2.31
CA GLY A 581 14.58 -19.46 -1.14
C GLY A 581 15.85 -20.29 -1.22
N CYS A 582 16.68 -20.32 -0.15
CA CYS A 582 17.91 -21.13 -0.02
C CYS A 582 18.21 -21.48 1.45
N ALA A 583 18.92 -22.60 1.68
CA ALA A 583 19.49 -22.97 2.96
C ALA A 583 20.94 -22.47 3.09
N ALA A 584 21.38 -22.11 4.29
CA ALA A 584 22.77 -21.69 4.54
C ALA A 584 23.73 -22.90 4.62
N GLU A 585 25.01 -22.63 4.42
CA GLU A 585 26.08 -23.60 4.74
C GLU A 585 25.99 -24.05 6.20
N GLY A 586 26.35 -25.34 6.46
CA GLY A 586 26.24 -25.98 7.77
C GLY A 586 24.88 -26.63 8.06
N CYS A 587 23.84 -26.43 7.26
CA CYS A 587 22.60 -27.20 7.31
C CYS A 587 22.83 -28.63 6.76
N ARG A 588 22.01 -29.61 7.18
CA ARG A 588 22.27 -31.02 6.84
C ARG A 588 21.10 -31.66 6.11
N VAL A 589 21.40 -32.31 5.00
CA VAL A 589 20.45 -33.08 4.16
C VAL A 589 20.37 -34.54 4.69
N LEU A 590 19.16 -35.08 4.78
CA LEU A 590 18.91 -36.47 5.14
C LEU A 590 19.19 -37.41 3.94
N MET A 591 20.17 -38.28 4.10
CA MET A 591 20.58 -39.27 3.10
C MET A 591 19.74 -40.57 3.19
N THR A 592 19.71 -41.32 2.10
CA THR A 592 19.02 -42.63 2.08
C THR A 592 19.59 -43.67 3.07
N THR A 593 20.83 -43.48 3.53
CA THR A 593 21.45 -44.29 4.59
C THR A 593 20.90 -44.00 5.97
N GLY A 594 20.10 -42.93 6.13
CA GLY A 594 19.62 -42.44 7.42
C GLY A 594 20.58 -41.45 8.11
N ASP A 595 21.78 -41.26 7.56
CA ASP A 595 22.76 -40.28 8.03
C ASP A 595 22.47 -38.90 7.48
N TYR A 596 23.12 -37.86 8.03
CA TYR A 596 23.04 -36.51 7.59
C TYR A 596 24.36 -36.06 6.96
N LYS A 597 24.30 -35.34 5.82
CA LYS A 597 25.43 -34.73 5.11
C LYS A 597 25.22 -33.21 4.96
N ASN A 598 26.28 -32.42 5.21
CA ASN A 598 26.15 -30.97 5.10
C ASN A 598 25.79 -30.55 3.68
N VAL A 599 25.02 -29.44 3.53
CA VAL A 599 24.57 -28.91 2.22
C VAL A 599 25.74 -28.57 1.31
N GLU A 600 26.84 -28.05 1.87
CA GLU A 600 28.07 -27.72 1.14
C GLU A 600 28.83 -28.94 0.62
N ASP A 601 28.66 -30.11 1.23
CA ASP A 601 29.31 -31.33 0.86
C ASP A 601 28.49 -32.20 -0.12
N ILE A 602 27.23 -31.83 -0.37
CA ILE A 602 26.33 -32.54 -1.29
C ILE A 602 26.85 -32.40 -2.73
N CYS A 603 26.88 -33.50 -3.44
CA CYS A 603 27.33 -33.61 -4.82
C CYS A 603 26.29 -34.31 -5.70
N LYS A 604 26.44 -34.14 -7.02
CA LYS A 604 25.66 -34.88 -8.01
C LYS A 604 25.78 -36.40 -7.78
N GLY A 605 24.64 -37.09 -7.84
CA GLY A 605 24.56 -38.55 -7.62
C GLY A 605 24.37 -38.93 -6.17
N ASP A 606 24.52 -38.03 -5.20
CA ASP A 606 24.18 -38.31 -3.80
C ASP A 606 22.72 -38.72 -3.67
N ARG A 607 22.46 -39.79 -2.94
CA ARG A 607 21.10 -40.31 -2.76
C ARG A 607 20.47 -39.74 -1.49
N VAL A 608 19.35 -39.08 -1.67
CA VAL A 608 18.63 -38.32 -0.62
C VAL A 608 17.21 -38.84 -0.45
N ILE A 609 16.65 -38.64 0.75
CA ILE A 609 15.23 -38.87 1.00
C ILE A 609 14.44 -37.67 0.47
N THR A 610 13.53 -37.95 -0.46
CA THR A 610 12.60 -36.96 -1.02
C THR A 610 11.19 -37.16 -0.52
N TYR A 611 10.40 -36.10 -0.58
CA TYR A 611 9.05 -36.09 -0.06
C TYR A 611 8.08 -35.64 -1.17
N HIS A 612 6.95 -36.32 -1.27
CA HIS A 612 5.88 -36.04 -2.19
C HIS A 612 4.52 -36.20 -1.52
N THR A 613 3.55 -35.35 -1.84
CA THR A 613 2.17 -35.49 -1.40
C THR A 613 1.26 -35.68 -2.60
N GLU A 614 0.41 -36.71 -2.56
CA GLU A 614 -0.69 -36.89 -3.48
C GLU A 614 -2.01 -36.72 -2.71
N LYS A 615 -2.98 -36.05 -3.33
CA LYS A 615 -4.34 -35.96 -2.80
C LYS A 615 -5.14 -37.13 -3.37
N ASP A 616 -5.75 -37.94 -2.51
CA ASP A 616 -6.72 -38.95 -2.93
C ASP A 616 -8.02 -38.28 -3.40
N ASP A 617 -8.92 -39.08 -4.00
CA ASP A 617 -10.23 -38.63 -4.51
C ASP A 617 -11.13 -38.01 -3.41
N GLN A 618 -10.79 -38.18 -2.13
CA GLN A 618 -11.48 -37.60 -0.97
C GLN A 618 -10.76 -36.38 -0.41
N GLY A 619 -9.71 -35.91 -1.09
CA GLY A 619 -8.92 -34.72 -0.66
C GLY A 619 -7.97 -34.95 0.50
N ARG A 620 -7.72 -36.22 0.88
CA ARG A 620 -6.77 -36.57 1.96
C ARG A 620 -5.36 -36.62 1.38
N HIS A 621 -4.40 -36.03 2.09
CA HIS A 621 -3.00 -36.08 1.73
C HIS A 621 -2.39 -37.43 2.05
N ASN A 622 -1.95 -38.14 1.02
CA ASN A 622 -1.08 -39.32 1.14
C ASN A 622 0.37 -38.87 1.05
N GLU A 623 1.07 -38.97 2.17
CA GLU A 623 2.50 -38.61 2.29
C GLU A 623 3.35 -39.81 1.83
N MET A 624 4.25 -39.55 0.89
CA MET A 624 5.19 -40.58 0.41
C MET A 624 6.62 -40.07 0.53
N TYR A 625 7.42 -40.84 1.23
CA TYR A 625 8.88 -40.70 1.22
C TYR A 625 9.44 -41.60 0.14
N THR A 626 10.21 -41.01 -0.76
CA THR A 626 10.88 -41.72 -1.85
C THR A 626 12.35 -41.40 -1.84
N GLU A 627 13.12 -42.14 -2.63
CA GLU A 627 14.53 -41.88 -2.81
C GLU A 627 14.80 -41.23 -4.16
N SER A 628 15.73 -40.26 -4.20
CA SER A 628 16.17 -39.65 -5.44
C SER A 628 17.67 -39.35 -5.37
N SER A 629 18.28 -39.14 -6.55
CA SER A 629 19.62 -38.60 -6.64
C SER A 629 19.61 -37.10 -6.82
N ILE A 630 20.62 -36.43 -6.32
CA ILE A 630 20.85 -35.00 -6.63
C ILE A 630 21.33 -34.87 -8.09
N GLU A 631 20.60 -34.13 -8.88
CA GLU A 631 20.96 -33.80 -10.27
C GLU A 631 21.94 -32.63 -10.33
N CYS A 632 21.66 -31.56 -9.55
CA CYS A 632 22.50 -30.37 -9.52
C CYS A 632 22.39 -29.67 -8.14
N VAL A 633 23.51 -29.17 -7.66
CA VAL A 633 23.60 -28.28 -6.50
C VAL A 633 23.77 -26.85 -7.00
N VAL A 634 22.86 -25.97 -6.60
CA VAL A 634 22.93 -24.55 -6.96
C VAL A 634 23.37 -23.76 -5.73
N LYS A 635 24.53 -23.15 -5.80
CA LYS A 635 25.05 -22.30 -4.73
C LYS A 635 25.06 -20.86 -5.16
N THR A 636 24.46 -20.00 -4.33
CA THR A 636 24.36 -18.56 -4.58
C THR A 636 25.27 -17.83 -3.62
N LYS A 637 26.16 -17.00 -4.14
CA LYS A 637 27.11 -16.22 -3.35
C LYS A 637 26.38 -15.11 -2.58
N CYS A 638 26.67 -14.96 -1.30
CA CYS A 638 26.08 -13.91 -0.48
C CYS A 638 26.83 -12.58 -0.64
N ILE A 639 26.08 -11.47 -0.66
CA ILE A 639 26.66 -10.11 -0.74
C ILE A 639 27.37 -9.83 0.59
N ASN A 640 28.64 -9.42 0.51
CA ASN A 640 29.48 -9.12 1.68
C ASN A 640 29.56 -10.27 2.70
N ASN A 641 29.37 -11.51 2.27
CA ASN A 641 29.33 -12.72 3.11
C ASN A 641 28.27 -12.63 4.22
N LYS A 642 27.16 -11.97 3.96
CA LYS A 642 26.04 -11.79 4.90
C LYS A 642 24.71 -12.01 4.21
N VAL A 643 23.74 -12.53 4.97
CA VAL A 643 22.39 -12.77 4.49
C VAL A 643 21.37 -12.75 5.63
N ASN A 644 20.18 -12.24 5.32
CA ASN A 644 19.05 -12.30 6.23
C ASN A 644 18.38 -13.69 6.17
N MET A 645 18.35 -14.39 7.29
CA MET A 645 17.81 -15.73 7.40
C MET A 645 16.95 -15.93 8.65
N VAL A 646 16.18 -16.98 8.64
CA VAL A 646 15.41 -17.50 9.77
C VAL A 646 16.11 -18.74 10.29
N LYS A 647 16.30 -18.84 11.60
CA LYS A 647 16.85 -20.02 12.26
C LYS A 647 15.74 -20.85 12.88
N LEU A 648 15.57 -22.10 12.39
CA LEU A 648 14.59 -23.09 12.84
C LEU A 648 15.34 -24.30 13.44
N GLY A 649 15.60 -24.27 14.74
CA GLY A 649 16.49 -25.23 15.35
C GLY A 649 17.90 -25.16 14.76
N GLU A 650 18.34 -26.23 14.07
CA GLU A 650 19.63 -26.22 13.35
C GLU A 650 19.51 -25.73 11.90
N LEU A 651 18.31 -25.67 11.32
CA LEU A 651 18.09 -25.14 9.97
C LEU A 651 18.24 -23.62 9.94
N LEU A 652 19.10 -23.13 9.08
CA LEU A 652 19.25 -21.70 8.76
C LEU A 652 18.84 -21.48 7.30
N ILE A 653 17.75 -20.76 7.07
CA ILE A 653 17.06 -20.70 5.80
C ILE A 653 16.57 -19.29 5.48
N THR A 654 16.48 -18.95 4.18
CA THR A 654 15.92 -17.67 3.76
C THR A 654 14.44 -17.53 4.15
N PRO A 655 13.97 -16.32 4.48
CA PRO A 655 12.66 -16.10 5.10
C PRO A 655 11.45 -16.63 4.32
N TYR A 656 11.54 -16.62 2.99
CA TYR A 656 10.45 -16.97 2.08
C TYR A 656 10.66 -18.30 1.33
N HIS A 657 11.55 -19.15 1.82
CA HIS A 657 11.69 -20.49 1.24
C HIS A 657 10.58 -21.40 1.75
N PRO A 658 9.72 -22.00 0.88
CA PRO A 658 8.67 -22.88 1.34
C PRO A 658 9.21 -24.14 2.04
N ILE A 659 8.68 -24.43 3.24
CA ILE A 659 9.00 -25.63 4.02
C ILE A 659 7.73 -26.27 4.60
N ILE A 660 7.83 -27.57 4.96
CA ILE A 660 6.87 -28.21 5.87
C ILE A 660 7.61 -28.55 7.17
N ASP A 661 7.02 -28.19 8.31
CA ASP A 661 7.60 -28.43 9.64
C ASP A 661 7.16 -29.78 10.19
N MET A 662 7.94 -30.82 9.91
CA MET A 662 7.67 -32.19 10.38
C MET A 662 7.82 -32.34 11.89
N ALA A 663 8.56 -31.45 12.56
CA ALA A 663 8.75 -31.51 14.01
C ALA A 663 7.48 -31.15 14.79
N ASN A 664 6.59 -30.36 14.22
CA ASN A 664 5.30 -29.95 14.79
C ASN A 664 4.11 -30.70 14.19
N PHE A 665 4.34 -31.76 13.42
CA PHE A 665 3.29 -32.54 12.72
C PHE A 665 2.45 -31.70 11.77
N GLU A 666 3.03 -30.64 11.23
CA GLU A 666 2.37 -29.83 10.21
C GLU A 666 2.45 -30.54 8.86
N LYS A 667 1.37 -30.40 8.08
CA LYS A 667 1.23 -31.05 6.77
C LYS A 667 1.19 -30.05 5.63
N ASP A 668 1.10 -28.76 5.95
CA ASP A 668 0.96 -27.69 4.98
C ASP A 668 2.28 -26.93 4.80
N TRP A 669 2.50 -26.46 3.59
CA TRP A 669 3.63 -25.58 3.28
C TRP A 669 3.50 -24.26 4.01
N CYS A 670 4.59 -23.76 4.58
CA CYS A 670 4.67 -22.47 5.23
C CYS A 670 5.99 -21.77 4.91
N PHE A 671 6.03 -20.45 5.13
CA PHE A 671 7.30 -19.72 5.05
C PHE A 671 8.00 -19.69 6.42
N PRO A 672 9.34 -19.89 6.49
CA PRO A 672 10.11 -19.80 7.72
C PRO A 672 9.86 -18.56 8.56
N MET A 673 9.68 -17.42 7.90
CA MET A 673 9.40 -16.13 8.56
C MET A 673 8.07 -16.10 9.34
N THR A 674 7.13 -16.98 9.02
CA THR A 674 5.88 -17.09 9.78
C THR A 674 6.07 -17.80 11.11
N LYS A 675 7.22 -18.48 11.29
CA LYS A 675 7.53 -19.28 12.48
C LYS A 675 8.59 -18.67 13.37
N HIS A 676 9.58 -18.02 12.79
CA HIS A 676 10.71 -17.41 13.52
C HIS A 676 11.22 -16.15 12.84
N HIS A 677 12.02 -15.39 13.59
CA HIS A 677 12.50 -14.07 13.20
C HIS A 677 13.61 -14.12 12.17
N ILE A 678 13.58 -13.14 11.25
CA ILE A 678 14.65 -12.86 10.32
C ILE A 678 15.81 -12.20 11.09
N ARG A 679 17.04 -12.71 10.90
CA ARG A 679 18.27 -12.12 11.41
C ARG A 679 19.35 -12.17 10.35
N GLU A 680 20.32 -11.26 10.44
CA GLU A 680 21.49 -11.29 9.59
C GLU A 680 22.48 -12.33 10.14
N TYR A 681 22.99 -13.20 9.27
CA TYR A 681 23.98 -14.21 9.58
C TYR A 681 25.18 -14.09 8.64
N ASP A 682 26.37 -14.42 9.15
CA ASP A 682 27.54 -14.60 8.32
C ASP A 682 27.35 -15.89 7.50
N CYS A 683 27.38 -15.76 6.19
CA CYS A 683 27.16 -16.86 5.24
C CYS A 683 27.87 -16.54 3.93
N ASN A 684 28.71 -17.45 3.44
CA ASN A 684 29.40 -17.23 2.17
C ASN A 684 28.53 -17.64 1.00
N TYR A 685 27.83 -18.77 1.14
CA TYR A 685 26.97 -19.33 0.12
C TYR A 685 25.65 -19.84 0.68
N MET A 686 24.61 -19.66 -0.11
CA MET A 686 23.30 -20.28 0.09
C MET A 686 23.10 -21.41 -0.92
N TYR A 687 22.38 -22.46 -0.53
CA TYR A 687 22.22 -23.68 -1.30
C TYR A 687 20.78 -23.98 -1.65
N SER A 688 20.54 -24.33 -2.92
CA SER A 688 19.30 -24.92 -3.44
C SER A 688 19.64 -26.14 -4.27
N PHE A 689 18.66 -27.01 -4.51
CA PHE A 689 18.90 -28.33 -5.09
C PHE A 689 17.94 -28.61 -6.25
N VAL A 690 18.44 -29.40 -7.20
CA VAL A 690 17.65 -30.06 -8.22
C VAL A 690 17.76 -31.56 -7.99
N THR A 691 16.63 -32.23 -7.78
CA THR A 691 16.55 -33.69 -7.64
C THR A 691 16.13 -34.32 -8.97
N GLU A 692 16.57 -35.53 -9.26
CA GLU A 692 16.20 -36.24 -10.51
C GLU A 692 14.70 -36.47 -10.63
N ASN A 693 14.02 -36.76 -9.53
CA ASN A 693 12.58 -36.98 -9.49
C ASN A 693 11.75 -35.70 -9.29
N ARG A 694 12.38 -34.50 -9.25
CA ARG A 694 11.71 -33.20 -9.06
C ARG A 694 10.89 -33.09 -7.78
N GLN A 695 11.24 -33.81 -6.75
CA GLN A 695 10.56 -33.81 -5.45
C GLN A 695 11.37 -33.02 -4.42
N SER A 696 10.66 -32.52 -3.40
CA SER A 696 11.24 -31.82 -2.27
C SER A 696 12.12 -32.76 -1.44
N LEU A 697 13.15 -32.23 -0.80
CA LEU A 697 14.08 -33.04 0.02
C LEU A 697 13.99 -32.65 1.49
N THR A 698 14.58 -33.48 2.36
CA THR A 698 14.58 -33.23 3.79
C THR A 698 15.91 -32.62 4.23
N ILE A 699 15.83 -31.38 4.79
CA ILE A 699 16.97 -30.71 5.43
C ILE A 699 16.63 -30.55 6.92
N GLU A 700 17.52 -31.05 7.78
CA GLU A 700 17.31 -31.16 9.23
C GLU A 700 16.03 -31.96 9.53
N ARG A 701 14.95 -31.31 9.92
CA ARG A 701 13.62 -31.94 10.17
C ARG A 701 12.52 -31.29 9.30
N TYR A 702 12.92 -30.61 8.27
CA TYR A 702 12.00 -29.84 7.45
C TYR A 702 12.00 -30.37 6.03
N ILE A 703 10.82 -30.46 5.43
CA ILE A 703 10.71 -30.68 3.98
C ILE A 703 11.03 -29.35 3.30
N PHE A 704 11.99 -29.35 2.42
CA PHE A 704 12.59 -28.21 1.76
C PHE A 704 12.24 -28.24 0.26
N ALA A 705 11.65 -27.17 -0.25
CA ALA A 705 11.30 -27.06 -1.66
C ALA A 705 12.56 -27.03 -2.54
N THR A 706 12.60 -27.84 -3.59
CA THR A 706 13.69 -27.91 -4.57
C THR A 706 13.33 -27.12 -5.83
N PHE A 707 14.26 -26.86 -6.72
CA PHE A 707 13.97 -26.25 -8.00
C PHE A 707 13.27 -27.24 -8.94
N GLY A 708 12.27 -26.75 -9.70
CA GLY A 708 11.54 -27.54 -10.70
C GLY A 708 10.60 -28.59 -10.12
N HIS A 709 10.13 -28.41 -8.88
CA HIS A 709 9.26 -29.37 -8.19
C HIS A 709 7.86 -29.53 -8.79
N ASN A 710 7.41 -28.61 -9.64
CA ASN A 710 6.11 -28.60 -10.35
C ASN A 710 4.86 -28.68 -9.44
N LEU A 711 4.99 -28.43 -8.12
CA LEU A 711 3.88 -28.37 -7.18
C LEU A 711 3.10 -27.07 -7.37
N LYS A 712 1.78 -27.15 -7.28
CA LYS A 712 0.86 -26.02 -7.53
C LYS A 712 0.11 -25.56 -6.28
N GLU A 713 0.57 -25.93 -5.11
CA GLU A 713 -0.01 -25.50 -3.83
C GLU A 713 0.39 -24.05 -3.52
N ASN A 714 -0.49 -23.30 -2.85
CA ASN A 714 -0.40 -21.84 -2.75
C ASN A 714 0.94 -21.27 -2.25
N ILE A 715 1.57 -21.91 -1.26
CA ILE A 715 2.82 -21.37 -0.66
C ILE A 715 4.06 -21.81 -1.44
N ILE A 716 4.07 -23.02 -1.97
CA ILE A 716 5.22 -23.58 -2.69
C ILE A 716 5.24 -23.18 -4.17
N TYR A 717 4.10 -22.81 -4.73
CA TYR A 717 4.01 -22.45 -6.15
C TYR A 717 4.89 -21.25 -6.48
N HIS A 718 5.77 -21.39 -7.46
CA HIS A 718 6.56 -20.31 -8.02
C HIS A 718 6.68 -20.53 -9.53
N GLU A 719 6.29 -19.53 -10.32
CA GLU A 719 6.23 -19.62 -11.79
C GLU A 719 7.58 -19.97 -12.44
N TYR A 720 8.66 -19.56 -11.83
CA TYR A 720 10.02 -19.81 -12.31
C TYR A 720 10.71 -20.92 -11.51
N PHE A 721 10.95 -20.73 -10.23
CA PHE A 721 11.71 -21.69 -9.41
C PHE A 721 11.01 -23.05 -9.24
N GLY A 722 9.67 -23.04 -9.26
CA GLY A 722 8.86 -24.27 -9.14
C GLY A 722 8.70 -25.06 -10.45
N THR A 723 9.13 -24.55 -11.59
CA THR A 723 8.85 -25.11 -12.93
C THR A 723 10.14 -25.54 -13.65
N ASP A 724 9.99 -26.17 -14.81
CA ASP A 724 11.13 -26.52 -15.66
C ASP A 724 11.85 -25.29 -16.24
N ALA A 725 11.31 -24.08 -16.11
CA ALA A 725 11.94 -22.86 -16.58
C ALA A 725 13.32 -22.63 -15.92
N VAL A 726 13.41 -22.78 -14.59
CA VAL A 726 14.68 -22.66 -13.87
C VAL A 726 15.68 -23.74 -14.30
N ILE A 727 15.21 -24.95 -14.52
CA ILE A 727 16.06 -26.07 -14.96
C ILE A 727 16.66 -25.80 -16.34
N ASN A 728 15.85 -25.26 -17.25
CA ASN A 728 16.27 -24.90 -18.58
C ASN A 728 17.36 -23.81 -18.59
N ASP A 729 17.25 -22.85 -17.67
CA ASP A 729 18.28 -21.81 -17.51
C ASP A 729 19.55 -22.37 -16.86
N LEU A 730 19.42 -23.16 -15.81
CA LEU A 730 20.57 -23.82 -15.15
C LEU A 730 21.36 -24.69 -16.13
N LYS A 731 20.70 -25.40 -17.05
CA LYS A 731 21.34 -26.22 -18.09
C LYS A 731 22.20 -25.43 -19.09
N LYS A 732 22.06 -24.12 -19.15
CA LYS A 732 22.92 -23.26 -19.98
C LYS A 732 24.31 -23.06 -19.39
N PHE A 733 24.49 -23.34 -18.10
CA PHE A 733 25.79 -23.29 -17.44
C PHE A 733 26.61 -24.53 -17.76
N ASN A 734 27.87 -24.34 -18.16
CA ASN A 734 28.76 -25.46 -18.51
C ASN A 734 28.94 -26.44 -17.34
N THR A 735 28.92 -25.93 -16.12
CA THR A 735 29.09 -26.72 -14.88
C THR A 735 27.86 -27.52 -14.45
N TYR A 736 26.70 -27.32 -15.10
CA TYR A 736 25.48 -28.09 -14.77
C TYR A 736 25.68 -29.59 -14.98
N ASN A 737 26.37 -29.98 -16.06
CA ASN A 737 26.66 -31.37 -16.33
C ASN A 737 27.63 -31.98 -15.31
N ASP A 738 28.49 -31.16 -14.70
CA ASP A 738 29.37 -31.54 -13.60
C ASP A 738 28.63 -31.61 -12.26
N GLY A 739 27.37 -31.19 -12.24
CA GLY A 739 26.46 -31.32 -11.08
C GLY A 739 26.42 -30.10 -10.14
N TYR A 740 26.96 -28.97 -10.55
CA TYR A 740 26.85 -27.75 -9.77
C TYR A 740 26.69 -26.50 -10.65
N VAL A 741 26.04 -25.48 -10.10
CA VAL A 741 25.97 -24.14 -10.67
C VAL A 741 26.26 -23.12 -9.58
N GLU A 742 27.14 -22.17 -9.84
CA GLU A 742 27.42 -21.05 -8.95
C GLU A 742 26.77 -19.79 -9.49
N LEU A 743 25.96 -19.13 -8.67
CA LEU A 743 25.24 -17.92 -9.00
C LEU A 743 25.75 -16.74 -8.18
N THR A 744 25.70 -15.57 -8.77
CA THR A 744 25.81 -14.27 -8.11
C THR A 744 24.44 -13.57 -8.14
N PRO A 745 24.14 -12.63 -7.24
CA PRO A 745 22.83 -11.96 -7.20
C PRO A 745 22.45 -11.24 -8.49
N ASP A 746 23.41 -10.73 -9.25
CA ASP A 746 23.23 -10.03 -10.53
C ASP A 746 22.81 -10.96 -11.67
N MET A 747 23.08 -12.27 -11.57
CA MET A 747 22.61 -13.28 -12.52
C MET A 747 21.11 -13.58 -12.38
N LEU A 748 20.48 -13.19 -11.28
CA LEU A 748 19.05 -13.41 -11.01
C LEU A 748 18.25 -12.27 -11.62
N LYS A 749 17.75 -12.44 -12.84
CA LYS A 749 16.82 -11.48 -13.45
C LYS A 749 15.44 -11.59 -12.83
N ARG A 750 14.86 -10.46 -12.54
CA ARG A 750 13.55 -10.37 -11.91
C ARG A 750 12.52 -9.87 -12.91
N ASP A 751 11.33 -10.44 -12.82
CA ASP A 751 10.19 -9.93 -13.57
C ASP A 751 9.96 -8.46 -13.18
N PRO A 752 9.90 -7.56 -14.16
CA PRO A 752 9.73 -6.13 -13.87
C PRO A 752 8.41 -5.81 -13.15
N ASN A 753 7.39 -6.64 -13.29
CA ASN A 753 6.07 -6.40 -12.75
C ASN A 753 5.91 -6.83 -11.28
N ASN A 754 6.41 -8.02 -10.95
CA ASN A 754 6.20 -8.61 -9.61
C ASN A 754 7.50 -8.83 -8.82
N LYS A 755 8.66 -8.43 -9.37
CA LYS A 755 10.00 -8.58 -8.76
C LYS A 755 10.40 -10.00 -8.39
N THR A 756 9.58 -11.00 -8.73
CA THR A 756 9.98 -12.39 -8.57
C THR A 756 11.07 -12.74 -9.57
N VAL A 757 11.97 -13.64 -9.20
CA VAL A 757 12.98 -14.12 -10.16
C VAL A 757 12.25 -14.85 -11.28
N CYS A 758 12.52 -14.45 -12.52
CA CYS A 758 11.92 -15.02 -13.72
C CYS A 758 12.92 -15.63 -14.69
N GLN A 759 14.20 -15.39 -14.48
CA GLN A 759 15.29 -15.93 -15.33
C GLN A 759 16.61 -15.95 -14.56
N ILE A 760 17.46 -16.92 -14.88
CA ILE A 760 18.88 -16.96 -14.51
C ILE A 760 19.70 -16.78 -15.78
N THR A 761 20.65 -15.84 -15.76
CA THR A 761 21.56 -15.58 -16.87
C THR A 761 22.97 -16.01 -16.50
N ASN A 762 23.74 -16.44 -17.49
CA ASN A 762 25.13 -16.85 -17.31
C ASN A 762 26.13 -15.75 -17.78
N GLU A 763 25.64 -14.52 -17.93
CA GLU A 763 26.44 -13.33 -18.24
C GLU A 763 26.44 -12.36 -17.07
#